data_f016af431903a5b43b1fefc4ed051700
#
_entry.id   f016af431903a5b43b1fefc4ed051700
#
_cell.length_a   1.000
_cell.length_b   1.000
_cell.length_c   1.000
_cell.angle_alpha   90.00
_cell.angle_beta   90.00
_cell.angle_gamma   90.00
#
_symmetry.space_group_name_H-M   'P 1'
#
loop_
_entity.id
_entity.type
_entity.pdbx_description
1 polymer ?
#
loop_
_entity_poly.entity_id
_entity_poly.type
_entity_poly.pdbx_seq_one_letter_code
_entity_poly.pdbx_strand_id
1 'polypeptide(L)'
;MEQYNVTGMSCAACQARVEKAVSNVPGVESCSVSLLTNSMGVEGTATPDVIIKAVEAAGYGASVKGVKSSSPSMQEQEDALADKTTPVLKKRLAASVIFLVVLMYFSMGHMMWGWPLPSVLEGNHVAMGLIQMLLTIIIMVINQHFFISGFKGLLHRSPNMDTLVALGSGAAFVWSTYALFAMTDCQVRGDMAGVMHYMDEFYFESAAMILTLITVGKMLEARSKGKTTDALKSLMKLAAKTAVLYADGQETCVPVEQVMTGDVFVVRPGENIPVDGVIIEGNTAVNESALTGESIPVDKQEGDQVSAATLNTSGYIKCRATRVGEDTTLSKIIQMVSDAAATKAPIAKIADKVSGVFVPAVIIIAVITIVVWLLCGKDLGFALARGISVLVISCPCALGLATPVAIMVGNGVGAKNGIMFKTAVSLEQTSKMQTVALDKTGTITEGKPKVTDIITGDRIPQNELIAIAYGLERKSEHPLAKAVVNYVEESGDKNSFAEEVTDFKAVAGNGLKGMLDTNVVAGGNLKFISEYCNISDDLRNKADDLSSEGKTPLFFARNNKLLGIIAVADTIKKDSPQAIRELQNMGIRVVMITGDNERSAKAIGKLAGVDEVIAGVLPEGKEKEIARLKEQGSVIMVGDGINDAPALTRADIGIAIGTGTDVAIDAADIVLMKNRLSDVPAAIRLSKRTLTNIHENLFWAFFYNCIGIPLAAGAWIPVFGWTLNPMFGAAAMSLSSFCVVTNALRLNLIKIYDTGKDHIYKKKSSKNKNKTTKGDKTMTKTMNIEGMMCGHCETAVKKALEAVDGVTEAVVSHENGTAVVTLSKEVDNDVLKKAVEDKDYKVTAVK
;
A
#
# COMPACT_ATOMS: atom_id res chain seq x y z
N MET A 1 8.41 15.55 6.39
CA MET A 1 8.36 15.66 4.91
C MET A 1 7.63 16.93 4.53
N GLU A 2 8.29 17.92 3.92
CA GLU A 2 7.64 19.13 3.44
C GLU A 2 6.95 18.89 2.11
N GLN A 3 5.77 19.48 1.91
CA GLN A 3 5.00 19.33 0.67
C GLN A 3 4.98 20.62 -0.15
N TYR A 4 5.10 20.44 -1.48
CA TYR A 4 5.08 21.53 -2.47
C TYR A 4 4.05 21.23 -3.55
N ASN A 5 3.37 22.25 -4.06
CA ASN A 5 2.61 22.15 -5.30
C ASN A 5 3.57 22.40 -6.48
N VAL A 6 3.53 21.53 -7.49
CA VAL A 6 4.37 21.64 -8.70
C VAL A 6 3.48 21.81 -9.93
N THR A 7 3.73 22.84 -10.73
CA THR A 7 2.93 23.15 -11.92
C THR A 7 3.74 22.96 -13.21
N GLY A 8 3.04 22.64 -14.32
CA GLY A 8 3.67 22.48 -15.63
C GLY A 8 4.14 21.08 -15.97
N MET A 9 3.97 20.08 -15.10
CA MET A 9 4.27 18.69 -15.39
C MET A 9 3.16 18.07 -16.25
N SER A 10 3.54 17.37 -17.34
CA SER A 10 2.60 16.71 -18.26
C SER A 10 2.80 15.19 -18.38
N CYS A 11 3.96 14.67 -17.96
CA CYS A 11 4.31 13.26 -18.11
C CYS A 11 5.36 12.79 -17.09
N ALA A 12 5.59 11.47 -17.03
CA ALA A 12 6.58 10.85 -16.14
C ALA A 12 8.01 11.38 -16.33
N ALA A 13 8.41 11.75 -17.57
CA ALA A 13 9.72 12.34 -17.83
C ALA A 13 9.87 13.74 -17.18
N CYS A 14 8.79 14.55 -17.16
CA CYS A 14 8.74 15.82 -16.46
C CYS A 14 8.91 15.62 -14.94
N GLN A 15 8.19 14.65 -14.40
CA GLN A 15 8.25 14.26 -13.01
C GLN A 15 9.65 13.82 -12.58
N ALA A 16 10.28 12.91 -13.32
CA ALA A 16 11.65 12.43 -13.05
C ALA A 16 12.69 13.56 -13.12
N ARG A 17 12.46 14.58 -13.96
CA ARG A 17 13.33 15.73 -14.08
C ARG A 17 13.25 16.65 -12.86
N VAL A 18 12.04 16.97 -12.38
CA VAL A 18 11.84 17.76 -11.17
C VAL A 18 12.49 17.05 -9.98
N GLU A 19 12.24 15.75 -9.84
CA GLU A 19 12.80 14.92 -8.79
C GLU A 19 14.33 14.92 -8.80
N LYS A 20 14.95 14.77 -10.00
CA LYS A 20 16.41 14.83 -10.14
C LYS A 20 16.97 16.21 -9.81
N ALA A 21 16.30 17.28 -10.22
CA ALA A 21 16.75 18.65 -9.94
C ALA A 21 16.74 18.94 -8.43
N VAL A 22 15.68 18.53 -7.74
CA VAL A 22 15.55 18.76 -6.29
C VAL A 22 16.44 17.81 -5.49
N SER A 23 16.58 16.55 -5.89
CA SER A 23 17.49 15.59 -5.22
C SER A 23 18.96 15.98 -5.30
N ASN A 24 19.35 16.83 -6.24
CA ASN A 24 20.72 17.37 -6.34
C ASN A 24 20.94 18.62 -5.46
N VAL A 25 19.94 19.11 -4.77
CA VAL A 25 20.06 20.26 -3.87
C VAL A 25 20.75 19.82 -2.58
N PRO A 26 21.83 20.49 -2.14
CA PRO A 26 22.48 20.18 -0.88
C PRO A 26 21.48 20.28 0.28
N GLY A 27 21.45 19.25 1.13
CA GLY A 27 20.55 19.17 2.28
C GLY A 27 19.20 18.49 1.99
N VAL A 28 18.96 18.01 0.77
CA VAL A 28 17.81 17.14 0.43
C VAL A 28 18.24 15.68 0.60
N GLU A 29 17.56 14.95 1.48
CA GLU A 29 17.77 13.51 1.72
C GLU A 29 16.90 12.66 0.80
N SER A 30 15.64 13.05 0.66
CA SER A 30 14.72 12.39 -0.27
C SER A 30 13.81 13.39 -0.95
N CYS A 31 13.45 13.09 -2.21
CA CYS A 31 12.46 13.85 -2.98
C CYS A 31 11.56 12.88 -3.71
N SER A 32 10.26 13.06 -3.58
CA SER A 32 9.25 12.31 -4.30
C SER A 32 8.26 13.24 -4.96
N VAL A 33 8.09 13.11 -6.27
CA VAL A 33 7.19 13.96 -7.07
C VAL A 33 6.02 13.14 -7.57
N SER A 34 4.80 13.65 -7.45
CA SER A 34 3.57 13.01 -7.92
C SER A 34 2.96 13.79 -9.08
N LEU A 35 2.94 13.19 -10.26
CA LEU A 35 2.23 13.73 -11.43
C LEU A 35 0.71 13.73 -11.23
N LEU A 36 0.21 12.86 -10.37
CA LEU A 36 -1.23 12.63 -10.19
C LEU A 36 -1.86 13.75 -9.34
N THR A 37 -1.16 14.12 -8.26
CA THR A 37 -1.58 15.18 -7.33
C THR A 37 -0.93 16.54 -7.65
N ASN A 38 -0.04 16.60 -8.64
CA ASN A 38 0.80 17.77 -8.95
C ASN A 38 1.54 18.28 -7.71
N SER A 39 1.99 17.37 -6.86
CA SER A 39 2.67 17.66 -5.61
C SER A 39 4.07 17.04 -5.55
N MET A 40 4.89 17.56 -4.65
CA MET A 40 6.23 17.07 -4.37
C MET A 40 6.42 17.04 -2.87
N GLY A 41 6.91 15.91 -2.35
CA GLY A 41 7.35 15.76 -0.97
C GLY A 41 8.86 15.77 -0.91
N VAL A 42 9.44 16.55 0.00
CA VAL A 42 10.89 16.68 0.19
C VAL A 42 11.22 16.44 1.65
N GLU A 43 12.23 15.63 1.90
CA GLU A 43 12.82 15.41 3.22
C GLU A 43 14.26 15.91 3.21
N GLY A 44 14.68 16.57 4.29
CA GLY A 44 16.01 17.12 4.46
C GLY A 44 16.01 18.44 5.18
N THR A 45 17.15 19.13 5.15
CA THR A 45 17.39 20.40 5.82
C THR A 45 17.44 21.60 4.86
N ALA A 46 17.18 21.38 3.56
CA ALA A 46 17.20 22.43 2.54
C ALA A 46 16.02 23.40 2.73
N THR A 47 16.27 24.70 2.55
CA THR A 47 15.23 25.72 2.71
C THR A 47 14.26 25.74 1.52
N PRO A 48 12.97 26.07 1.74
CA PRO A 48 11.95 26.11 0.70
C PRO A 48 12.33 26.95 -0.54
N ASP A 49 12.98 28.10 -0.34
CA ASP A 49 13.37 28.96 -1.44
C ASP A 49 14.40 28.33 -2.38
N VAL A 50 15.31 27.51 -1.85
CA VAL A 50 16.31 26.79 -2.66
C VAL A 50 15.65 25.67 -3.45
N ILE A 51 14.70 24.97 -2.84
CA ILE A 51 13.92 23.92 -3.49
C ILE A 51 13.07 24.49 -4.63
N ILE A 52 12.36 25.60 -4.40
CA ILE A 52 11.55 26.28 -5.43
C ILE A 52 12.44 26.73 -6.61
N LYS A 53 13.57 27.36 -6.33
CA LYS A 53 14.52 27.77 -7.39
C LYS A 53 15.05 26.59 -8.20
N ALA A 54 15.28 25.44 -7.58
CA ALA A 54 15.72 24.23 -8.29
C ALA A 54 14.64 23.70 -9.23
N VAL A 55 13.36 23.75 -8.82
CA VAL A 55 12.23 23.39 -9.67
C VAL A 55 12.04 24.38 -10.83
N GLU A 56 12.18 25.68 -10.56
CA GLU A 56 12.09 26.72 -11.60
C GLU A 56 13.24 26.61 -12.61
N ALA A 57 14.46 26.35 -12.16
CA ALA A 57 15.60 26.08 -13.02
C ALA A 57 15.41 24.83 -13.90
N ALA A 58 14.63 23.84 -13.41
CA ALA A 58 14.21 22.72 -14.22
C ALA A 58 13.10 23.04 -15.23
N GLY A 59 12.53 24.26 -15.20
CA GLY A 59 11.51 24.75 -16.14
C GLY A 59 10.07 24.51 -15.71
N TYR A 60 9.83 24.29 -14.41
CA TYR A 60 8.51 24.05 -13.79
C TYR A 60 8.24 25.07 -12.69
N GLY A 61 6.98 25.28 -12.31
CA GLY A 61 6.63 26.14 -11.18
C GLY A 61 6.52 25.33 -9.89
N ALA A 62 6.93 25.91 -8.75
CA ALA A 62 6.73 25.32 -7.43
C ALA A 62 6.26 26.35 -6.42
N SER A 63 5.46 25.89 -5.44
CA SER A 63 5.05 26.67 -4.27
C SER A 63 4.92 25.76 -3.06
N VAL A 64 5.26 26.26 -1.86
CA VAL A 64 5.10 25.52 -0.62
C VAL A 64 3.61 25.27 -0.38
N LYS A 65 3.23 24.05 -0.03
CA LYS A 65 1.87 23.71 0.35
C LYS A 65 1.70 24.02 1.83
N GLY A 66 0.89 25.02 2.18
CA GLY A 66 0.58 25.35 3.57
C GLY A 66 1.12 26.66 4.13
N VAL A 67 1.80 27.51 3.35
CA VAL A 67 2.23 28.84 3.83
C VAL A 67 1.22 29.91 3.43
N LYS A 68 0.03 29.84 4.02
CA LYS A 68 -0.80 31.00 4.33
C LYS A 68 -1.19 30.89 5.79
N SER A 69 -1.28 31.97 6.50
CA SER A 69 -1.50 32.14 7.94
C SER A 69 -2.88 31.69 8.46
N SER A 70 -3.48 30.73 7.84
CA SER A 70 -4.62 29.92 8.28
C SER A 70 -4.53 28.59 7.54
N SER A 71 -4.66 27.46 8.25
CA SER A 71 -4.77 26.11 7.68
C SER A 71 -5.76 26.13 6.52
N PRO A 72 -5.44 25.52 5.34
CA PRO A 72 -6.36 25.52 4.21
C PRO A 72 -7.64 24.85 4.65
N SER A 73 -8.77 25.53 4.52
CA SER A 73 -10.06 24.95 4.85
C SER A 73 -10.28 23.67 4.05
N MET A 74 -11.05 22.72 4.61
CA MET A 74 -11.40 21.49 3.90
C MET A 74 -11.97 21.77 2.51
N GLN A 75 -12.60 22.91 2.34
CA GLN A 75 -13.16 23.39 1.08
C GLN A 75 -12.08 23.78 0.07
N GLU A 76 -10.98 24.38 0.51
CA GLU A 76 -9.82 24.68 -0.36
C GLU A 76 -9.07 23.41 -0.78
N GLN A 77 -9.02 22.39 0.08
CA GLN A 77 -8.47 21.07 -0.25
C GLN A 77 -9.37 20.32 -1.25
N GLU A 78 -10.70 20.37 -1.11
CA GLU A 78 -11.64 19.81 -2.08
C GLU A 78 -11.52 20.52 -3.44
N ASP A 79 -11.37 21.85 -3.48
CA ASP A 79 -11.17 22.65 -4.68
C ASP A 79 -9.84 22.36 -5.36
N ALA A 80 -8.80 22.03 -4.61
CA ALA A 80 -7.49 21.62 -5.13
C ALA A 80 -7.55 20.23 -5.84
N LEU A 81 -8.43 19.35 -5.37
CA LEU A 81 -8.69 18.04 -5.98
C LEU A 81 -9.73 18.11 -7.10
N ALA A 82 -10.38 19.24 -7.34
CA ALA A 82 -11.36 19.40 -8.40
C ALA A 82 -10.71 19.22 -9.78
N ASP A 83 -11.40 18.51 -10.67
CA ASP A 83 -10.93 18.29 -12.04
C ASP A 83 -11.11 19.55 -12.90
N LYS A 84 -10.10 20.43 -12.86
CA LYS A 84 -10.07 21.68 -13.65
C LYS A 84 -9.57 21.45 -15.09
N THR A 85 -8.96 20.28 -15.36
CA THR A 85 -8.30 19.99 -16.64
C THR A 85 -9.24 19.37 -17.67
N THR A 86 -10.12 18.47 -17.27
CA THR A 86 -11.09 17.81 -18.19
C THR A 86 -11.99 18.79 -18.94
N PRO A 87 -12.59 19.84 -18.32
CA PRO A 87 -13.42 20.79 -19.05
C PRO A 87 -12.65 21.56 -20.13
N VAL A 88 -11.40 21.91 -19.85
CA VAL A 88 -10.53 22.62 -20.83
C VAL A 88 -10.21 21.71 -22.02
N LEU A 89 -9.79 20.47 -21.74
CA LEU A 89 -9.49 19.48 -22.76
C LEU A 89 -10.72 19.12 -23.60
N LYS A 90 -11.91 19.04 -22.97
CA LYS A 90 -13.17 18.81 -23.69
C LYS A 90 -13.49 19.93 -24.68
N LYS A 91 -13.30 21.20 -24.32
CA LYS A 91 -13.49 22.34 -25.22
C LYS A 91 -12.50 22.32 -26.37
N ARG A 92 -11.21 22.07 -26.09
CA ARG A 92 -10.16 21.95 -27.13
C ARG A 92 -10.46 20.81 -28.09
N LEU A 93 -10.84 19.65 -27.56
CA LEU A 93 -11.20 18.48 -28.36
C LEU A 93 -12.39 18.76 -29.26
N ALA A 94 -13.48 19.35 -28.74
CA ALA A 94 -14.65 19.67 -29.54
C ALA A 94 -14.29 20.62 -30.71
N ALA A 95 -13.49 21.66 -30.45
CA ALA A 95 -13.01 22.54 -31.48
C ALA A 95 -12.14 21.82 -32.51
N SER A 96 -11.17 20.99 -32.08
CA SER A 96 -10.31 20.22 -32.99
C SER A 96 -11.12 19.24 -33.84
N VAL A 97 -12.11 18.55 -33.27
CA VAL A 97 -12.96 17.60 -34.03
C VAL A 97 -13.77 18.30 -35.11
N ILE A 98 -14.32 19.48 -34.84
CA ILE A 98 -15.08 20.24 -35.85
C ILE A 98 -14.21 20.52 -37.10
N PHE A 99 -13.02 21.08 -36.90
CA PHE A 99 -12.11 21.38 -37.99
C PHE A 99 -11.53 20.10 -38.64
N LEU A 100 -11.32 19.05 -37.86
CA LEU A 100 -10.84 17.76 -38.35
C LEU A 100 -11.88 17.10 -39.28
N VAL A 101 -13.16 17.12 -38.92
CA VAL A 101 -14.23 16.56 -39.78
C VAL A 101 -14.28 17.28 -41.12
N VAL A 102 -14.14 18.62 -41.13
CA VAL A 102 -14.07 19.41 -42.37
C VAL A 102 -12.81 19.05 -43.16
N LEU A 103 -11.66 18.90 -42.49
CA LEU A 103 -10.43 18.49 -43.14
C LEU A 103 -10.55 17.10 -43.78
N MET A 104 -11.12 16.14 -43.08
CA MET A 104 -11.33 14.77 -43.53
C MET A 104 -12.33 14.72 -44.71
N TYR A 105 -13.28 15.66 -44.80
CA TYR A 105 -14.15 15.77 -45.93
C TYR A 105 -13.35 16.06 -47.25
N PHE A 106 -12.40 16.99 -47.17
CA PHE A 106 -11.58 17.37 -48.32
C PHE A 106 -10.47 16.35 -48.61
N SER A 107 -9.84 15.76 -47.63
CA SER A 107 -8.72 14.84 -47.82
C SER A 107 -9.22 13.45 -48.25
N MET A 108 -10.00 12.77 -47.39
CA MET A 108 -10.45 11.39 -47.63
C MET A 108 -11.81 11.34 -48.36
N GLY A 109 -12.76 12.18 -47.96
CA GLY A 109 -14.12 12.14 -48.47
C GLY A 109 -14.17 12.33 -49.99
N HIS A 110 -13.48 13.32 -50.50
CA HIS A 110 -13.42 13.56 -51.96
C HIS A 110 -12.45 12.59 -52.66
N MET A 111 -11.22 12.45 -52.18
CA MET A 111 -10.19 11.66 -52.85
C MET A 111 -10.45 10.16 -52.86
N MET A 112 -11.00 9.58 -51.77
CA MET A 112 -11.26 8.13 -51.69
C MET A 112 -12.68 7.74 -52.04
N TRP A 113 -13.67 8.60 -51.76
CA TRP A 113 -15.09 8.26 -51.87
C TRP A 113 -15.83 9.13 -52.88
N GLY A 114 -15.14 10.09 -53.56
CA GLY A 114 -15.74 10.92 -54.59
C GLY A 114 -16.85 11.85 -54.11
N TRP A 115 -16.78 12.29 -52.83
CA TRP A 115 -17.79 13.22 -52.29
C TRP A 115 -17.79 14.53 -53.09
N PRO A 116 -18.99 15.16 -53.31
CA PRO A 116 -19.10 16.35 -54.15
C PRO A 116 -18.33 17.53 -53.59
N LEU A 117 -17.63 18.25 -54.43
CA LEU A 117 -16.96 19.50 -54.12
C LEU A 117 -17.72 20.71 -54.62
N PRO A 118 -17.56 21.87 -54.03
CA PRO A 118 -17.99 23.12 -54.64
C PRO A 118 -17.30 23.29 -56.02
N SER A 119 -18.03 23.78 -57.01
CA SER A 119 -17.51 23.92 -58.41
C SER A 119 -16.20 24.71 -58.52
N VAL A 120 -15.93 25.63 -57.58
CA VAL A 120 -14.71 26.43 -57.52
C VAL A 120 -13.46 25.59 -57.16
N LEU A 121 -13.63 24.44 -56.54
CA LEU A 121 -12.57 23.54 -56.08
C LEU A 121 -12.40 22.33 -56.99
N GLU A 122 -13.35 22.09 -57.91
CA GLU A 122 -13.33 20.95 -58.82
C GLU A 122 -12.17 21.10 -59.80
N GLY A 123 -11.22 20.14 -59.77
CA GLY A 123 -9.98 20.20 -60.58
C GLY A 123 -8.90 21.19 -60.06
N ASN A 124 -9.14 21.93 -58.98
CA ASN A 124 -8.15 22.85 -58.41
C ASN A 124 -7.40 22.21 -57.24
N HIS A 125 -6.42 21.38 -57.52
CA HIS A 125 -5.62 20.63 -56.54
C HIS A 125 -4.84 21.54 -55.59
N VAL A 126 -4.37 22.72 -56.06
CA VAL A 126 -3.65 23.68 -55.23
C VAL A 126 -4.58 24.30 -54.18
N ALA A 127 -5.81 24.70 -54.57
CA ALA A 127 -6.78 25.23 -53.59
C ALA A 127 -7.14 24.19 -52.54
N MET A 128 -7.28 22.91 -52.94
CA MET A 128 -7.50 21.81 -52.00
C MET A 128 -6.37 21.64 -51.00
N GLY A 129 -5.10 21.67 -51.47
CA GLY A 129 -3.93 21.61 -50.59
C GLY A 129 -3.86 22.80 -49.61
N LEU A 130 -4.16 24.01 -50.10
CA LEU A 130 -4.22 25.22 -49.24
C LEU A 130 -5.30 25.14 -48.17
N ILE A 131 -6.50 24.64 -48.46
CA ILE A 131 -7.57 24.45 -47.48
C ILE A 131 -7.13 23.44 -46.43
N GLN A 132 -6.52 22.32 -46.81
CA GLN A 132 -6.00 21.32 -45.88
C GLN A 132 -4.91 21.92 -44.99
N MET A 133 -3.98 22.71 -45.55
CA MET A 133 -2.94 23.40 -44.77
C MET A 133 -3.55 24.38 -43.76
N LEU A 134 -4.50 25.23 -44.17
CA LEU A 134 -5.13 26.21 -43.26
C LEU A 134 -5.89 25.54 -42.12
N LEU A 135 -6.68 24.51 -42.42
CA LEU A 135 -7.41 23.74 -41.40
C LEU A 135 -6.45 23.05 -40.39
N THR A 136 -5.35 22.53 -40.90
CA THR A 136 -4.30 21.92 -40.08
C THR A 136 -3.64 22.95 -39.18
N ILE A 137 -3.33 24.17 -39.68
CA ILE A 137 -2.80 25.27 -38.87
C ILE A 137 -3.75 25.64 -37.73
N ILE A 138 -5.06 25.71 -37.99
CA ILE A 138 -6.05 25.99 -36.95
C ILE A 138 -5.99 24.94 -35.84
N ILE A 139 -5.93 23.65 -36.22
CA ILE A 139 -5.85 22.54 -35.26
C ILE A 139 -4.53 22.59 -34.47
N MET A 140 -3.41 22.94 -35.14
CA MET A 140 -2.11 23.12 -34.47
C MET A 140 -2.13 24.27 -33.46
N VAL A 141 -2.78 25.39 -33.79
CA VAL A 141 -2.94 26.55 -32.90
C VAL A 141 -3.81 26.21 -31.69
N ILE A 142 -4.93 25.49 -31.90
CA ILE A 142 -5.76 25.01 -30.80
C ILE A 142 -4.95 24.12 -29.84
N ASN A 143 -4.03 23.33 -30.37
CA ASN A 143 -3.19 22.39 -29.64
C ASN A 143 -1.72 22.85 -29.46
N GLN A 144 -1.44 24.16 -29.55
CA GLN A 144 -0.09 24.74 -29.46
C GLN A 144 0.70 24.32 -28.22
N HIS A 145 0.02 23.93 -27.14
CA HIS A 145 0.65 23.47 -25.91
C HIS A 145 1.63 22.31 -26.13
N PHE A 146 1.31 21.37 -27.03
CA PHE A 146 2.19 20.23 -27.37
C PHE A 146 3.51 20.72 -27.98
N PHE A 147 3.46 21.73 -28.83
CA PHE A 147 4.64 22.30 -29.45
C PHE A 147 5.49 23.08 -28.45
N ILE A 148 4.86 23.94 -27.63
CA ILE A 148 5.56 24.75 -26.62
C ILE A 148 6.25 23.83 -25.60
N SER A 149 5.53 22.83 -25.04
CA SER A 149 6.09 21.90 -24.07
C SER A 149 7.14 20.97 -24.70
N GLY A 150 6.88 20.48 -25.92
CA GLY A 150 7.77 19.58 -26.64
C GLY A 150 9.12 20.23 -27.00
N PHE A 151 9.09 21.42 -27.55
CA PHE A 151 10.33 22.15 -27.92
C PHE A 151 11.09 22.64 -26.69
N LYS A 152 10.40 23.09 -25.63
CA LYS A 152 11.07 23.37 -24.35
C LYS A 152 11.80 22.14 -23.81
N GLY A 153 11.15 20.95 -23.85
CA GLY A 153 11.78 19.69 -23.46
C GLY A 153 13.04 19.39 -24.27
N LEU A 154 13.00 19.60 -25.58
CA LEU A 154 14.14 19.35 -26.47
C LEU A 154 15.30 20.32 -26.18
N LEU A 155 15.04 21.63 -26.09
CA LEU A 155 16.04 22.66 -25.77
C LEU A 155 16.76 22.40 -24.45
N HIS A 156 16.05 21.88 -23.45
CA HIS A 156 16.64 21.55 -22.17
C HIS A 156 17.23 20.14 -22.10
N ARG A 157 17.45 19.45 -23.23
CA ARG A 157 17.97 18.07 -23.34
C ARG A 157 17.18 17.04 -22.50
N SER A 158 15.89 17.25 -22.38
CA SER A 158 14.96 16.38 -21.65
C SER A 158 13.70 16.18 -22.50
N PRO A 159 13.82 15.48 -23.63
CA PRO A 159 12.68 15.23 -24.49
C PRO A 159 11.60 14.46 -23.74
N ASN A 160 10.36 14.89 -23.89
CA ASN A 160 9.18 14.33 -23.26
C ASN A 160 8.20 13.80 -24.31
N MET A 161 7.03 13.32 -23.86
CA MET A 161 5.97 12.85 -24.73
C MET A 161 5.53 13.93 -25.74
N ASP A 162 5.38 15.18 -25.29
CA ASP A 162 4.95 16.29 -26.14
C ASP A 162 6.01 16.59 -27.22
N THR A 163 7.30 16.26 -26.98
CA THR A 163 8.38 16.32 -27.98
C THR A 163 8.13 15.36 -29.14
N LEU A 164 7.74 14.11 -28.85
CA LEU A 164 7.45 13.12 -29.91
C LEU A 164 6.26 13.56 -30.75
N VAL A 165 5.22 14.09 -30.13
CA VAL A 165 4.04 14.62 -30.78
C VAL A 165 4.38 15.84 -31.65
N ALA A 166 5.13 16.78 -31.10
CA ALA A 166 5.54 17.98 -31.79
C ALA A 166 6.44 17.69 -33.01
N LEU A 167 7.39 16.75 -32.83
CA LEU A 167 8.25 16.30 -33.94
C LEU A 167 7.47 15.57 -35.00
N GLY A 168 6.58 14.62 -34.61
CA GLY A 168 5.79 13.84 -35.58
C GLY A 168 4.79 14.68 -36.37
N SER A 169 3.95 15.49 -35.67
CA SER A 169 2.99 16.36 -36.36
C SER A 169 3.65 17.52 -37.08
N GLY A 170 4.75 18.09 -36.53
CA GLY A 170 5.53 19.14 -37.17
C GLY A 170 6.23 18.66 -38.46
N ALA A 171 6.83 17.49 -38.45
CA ALA A 171 7.46 16.89 -39.62
C ALA A 171 6.43 16.60 -40.71
N ALA A 172 5.26 16.06 -40.36
CA ALA A 172 4.16 15.83 -41.30
C ALA A 172 3.68 17.14 -41.93
N PHE A 173 3.52 18.20 -41.14
CA PHE A 173 3.11 19.52 -41.65
C PHE A 173 4.17 20.15 -42.54
N VAL A 174 5.45 20.15 -42.15
CA VAL A 174 6.55 20.73 -42.94
C VAL A 174 6.72 20.00 -44.28
N TRP A 175 6.68 18.66 -44.26
CA TRP A 175 6.75 17.86 -45.47
C TRP A 175 5.58 18.16 -46.44
N SER A 176 4.35 18.16 -45.92
CA SER A 176 3.16 18.46 -46.75
C SER A 176 3.20 19.88 -47.33
N THR A 177 3.76 20.83 -46.56
CA THR A 177 3.96 22.19 -47.04
C THR A 177 4.96 22.19 -48.19
N TYR A 178 6.10 21.46 -48.06
CA TYR A 178 7.05 21.29 -49.15
C TYR A 178 6.39 20.65 -50.40
N ALA A 179 5.64 19.55 -50.20
CA ALA A 179 4.93 18.85 -51.27
C ALA A 179 3.91 19.77 -51.98
N LEU A 180 3.22 20.65 -51.23
CA LEU A 180 2.31 21.67 -51.78
C LEU A 180 3.04 22.67 -52.67
N PHE A 181 4.20 23.16 -52.25
CA PHE A 181 5.03 24.05 -53.09
C PHE A 181 5.56 23.34 -54.32
N ALA A 182 6.06 22.10 -54.22
CA ALA A 182 6.52 21.30 -55.34
C ALA A 182 5.37 20.98 -56.32
N MET A 183 4.17 20.70 -55.81
CA MET A 183 2.98 20.51 -56.62
C MET A 183 2.60 21.76 -57.42
N THR A 184 2.74 22.97 -56.85
CA THR A 184 2.49 24.23 -57.58
C THR A 184 3.45 24.40 -58.74
N ASP A 185 4.73 24.02 -58.60
CA ASP A 185 5.72 24.08 -59.67
C ASP A 185 5.36 23.08 -60.82
N CYS A 186 4.96 21.83 -60.46
CA CYS A 186 4.47 20.86 -61.44
C CYS A 186 3.22 21.37 -62.21
N GLN A 187 2.28 22.02 -61.50
CA GLN A 187 1.09 22.57 -62.11
C GLN A 187 1.39 23.70 -63.07
N VAL A 188 2.31 24.58 -62.72
CA VAL A 188 2.79 25.65 -63.60
C VAL A 188 3.46 25.10 -64.90
N ARG A 189 4.19 23.98 -64.78
CA ARG A 189 4.84 23.30 -65.91
C ARG A 189 3.89 22.42 -66.76
N GLY A 190 2.64 22.21 -66.31
CA GLY A 190 1.67 21.33 -66.91
C GLY A 190 1.91 19.84 -66.69
N ASP A 191 2.73 19.47 -65.72
CA ASP A 191 3.03 18.08 -65.38
C ASP A 191 1.97 17.56 -64.39
N MET A 192 0.87 17.05 -64.91
CA MET A 192 -0.22 16.50 -64.10
C MET A 192 0.16 15.21 -63.37
N ALA A 193 1.15 14.45 -63.88
CA ALA A 193 1.63 13.26 -63.17
C ALA A 193 2.37 13.66 -61.87
N GLY A 194 3.23 14.70 -61.95
CA GLY A 194 3.88 15.28 -60.79
C GLY A 194 2.88 15.89 -59.81
N VAL A 195 1.83 16.55 -60.25
CA VAL A 195 0.77 17.10 -59.39
C VAL A 195 0.10 15.99 -58.60
N MET A 196 -0.29 14.89 -59.22
CA MET A 196 -0.93 13.76 -58.52
C MET A 196 0.03 13.10 -57.55
N HIS A 197 1.31 12.93 -57.96
CA HIS A 197 2.32 12.35 -57.07
C HIS A 197 2.48 13.14 -55.74
N TYR A 198 2.66 14.46 -55.81
CA TYR A 198 2.80 15.29 -54.61
C TYR A 198 1.48 15.43 -53.83
N MET A 199 0.33 15.30 -54.51
CA MET A 199 -0.96 15.29 -53.83
C MET A 199 -1.15 14.04 -52.93
N ASP A 200 -0.66 12.88 -53.39
CA ASP A 200 -0.67 11.64 -52.61
C ASP A 200 0.31 11.66 -51.44
N GLU A 201 1.28 12.61 -51.43
CA GLU A 201 2.24 12.79 -50.34
C GLU A 201 1.81 13.81 -49.27
N PHE A 202 0.57 14.27 -49.28
CA PHE A 202 0.04 15.15 -48.26
C PHE A 202 -0.24 14.37 -46.98
N TYR A 203 0.37 14.81 -45.87
CA TYR A 203 0.16 14.33 -44.52
C TYR A 203 -0.47 15.39 -43.60
N PHE A 204 -1.16 16.42 -44.15
CA PHE A 204 -1.86 17.44 -43.36
C PHE A 204 -2.91 16.84 -42.44
N GLU A 205 -3.69 15.89 -42.96
CA GLU A 205 -4.67 15.16 -42.17
C GLU A 205 -4.01 14.34 -41.04
N SER A 206 -2.86 13.72 -41.34
CA SER A 206 -2.12 12.94 -40.34
C SER A 206 -1.63 13.84 -39.19
N ALA A 207 -1.07 15.02 -39.51
CA ALA A 207 -0.66 16.00 -38.52
C ALA A 207 -1.84 16.44 -37.63
N ALA A 208 -2.99 16.75 -38.22
CA ALA A 208 -4.20 17.17 -37.51
C ALA A 208 -4.80 16.03 -36.67
N MET A 209 -4.87 14.81 -37.24
CA MET A 209 -5.40 13.62 -36.58
C MET A 209 -4.55 13.20 -35.37
N ILE A 210 -3.22 13.21 -35.48
CA ILE A 210 -2.30 12.95 -34.39
C ILE A 210 -2.62 13.85 -33.20
N LEU A 211 -2.70 15.17 -33.41
CA LEU A 211 -3.00 16.15 -32.34
C LEU A 211 -4.38 15.92 -31.73
N THR A 212 -5.38 15.63 -32.55
CA THR A 212 -6.76 15.42 -32.07
C THR A 212 -6.89 14.12 -31.27
N LEU A 213 -6.33 12.99 -31.79
CA LEU A 213 -6.38 11.70 -31.09
C LEU A 213 -5.60 11.72 -29.77
N ILE A 214 -4.46 12.43 -29.75
CA ILE A 214 -3.71 12.60 -28.49
C ILE A 214 -4.52 13.44 -27.50
N THR A 215 -5.24 14.45 -27.97
CA THR A 215 -6.13 15.24 -27.12
C THR A 215 -7.30 14.39 -26.57
N VAL A 216 -7.86 13.44 -27.37
CA VAL A 216 -8.79 12.42 -26.86
C VAL A 216 -8.15 11.60 -25.75
N GLY A 217 -6.96 11.06 -25.97
CA GLY A 217 -6.21 10.29 -24.98
C GLY A 217 -6.00 11.08 -23.68
N LYS A 218 -5.55 12.32 -23.77
CA LYS A 218 -5.35 13.23 -22.63
C LYS A 218 -6.67 13.55 -21.90
N MET A 219 -7.76 13.73 -22.60
CA MET A 219 -9.08 13.95 -22.00
C MET A 219 -9.55 12.71 -21.21
N LEU A 220 -9.42 11.52 -21.82
CA LEU A 220 -9.77 10.26 -21.16
C LEU A 220 -8.87 10.02 -19.91
N GLU A 221 -7.59 10.32 -20.03
CA GLU A 221 -6.63 10.28 -18.93
C GLU A 221 -7.06 11.21 -17.79
N ALA A 222 -7.33 12.49 -18.09
CA ALA A 222 -7.75 13.48 -17.08
C ALA A 222 -9.05 13.07 -16.38
N ARG A 223 -10.06 12.64 -17.15
CA ARG A 223 -11.34 12.14 -16.60
C ARG A 223 -11.14 10.92 -15.70
N SER A 224 -10.23 10.04 -16.07
CA SER A 224 -9.96 8.83 -15.31
C SER A 224 -9.17 9.13 -14.04
N LYS A 225 -8.21 10.05 -14.10
CA LYS A 225 -7.53 10.61 -12.91
C LYS A 225 -8.55 11.23 -11.93
N GLY A 226 -9.52 12.00 -12.42
CA GLY A 226 -10.58 12.54 -11.59
C GLY A 226 -11.36 11.46 -10.83
N LYS A 227 -11.67 10.31 -11.48
CA LYS A 227 -12.33 9.18 -10.81
C LYS A 227 -11.46 8.48 -9.76
N THR A 228 -10.15 8.51 -9.87
CA THR A 228 -9.26 7.88 -8.86
C THR A 228 -9.20 8.70 -7.57
N THR A 229 -9.47 10.01 -7.63
CA THR A 229 -9.57 10.88 -6.45
C THR A 229 -10.95 10.85 -5.77
N ASP A 230 -11.95 10.18 -6.37
CA ASP A 230 -13.34 10.18 -5.86
C ASP A 230 -13.45 9.55 -4.46
N ALA A 231 -12.60 8.57 -4.13
CA ALA A 231 -12.57 7.97 -2.80
C ALA A 231 -12.18 9.01 -1.73
N LEU A 232 -11.15 9.81 -2.00
CA LEU A 232 -10.70 10.88 -1.10
C LEU A 232 -11.76 11.99 -0.97
N LYS A 233 -12.35 12.41 -2.11
CA LYS A 233 -13.45 13.38 -2.12
C LYS A 233 -14.68 12.89 -1.36
N SER A 234 -14.96 11.59 -1.42
CA SER A 234 -16.08 11.01 -0.68
C SER A 234 -15.86 11.09 0.83
N LEU A 235 -14.63 10.87 1.31
CA LEU A 235 -14.27 11.04 2.71
C LEU A 235 -14.40 12.52 3.14
N MET A 236 -13.89 13.45 2.34
CA MET A 236 -13.98 14.89 2.64
C MET A 236 -15.42 15.40 2.71
N LYS A 237 -16.33 14.85 1.89
CA LYS A 237 -17.75 15.22 1.90
C LYS A 237 -18.50 14.78 3.15
N LEU A 238 -17.95 13.88 3.95
CA LEU A 238 -18.55 13.43 5.21
C LEU A 238 -18.32 14.42 6.35
N ALA A 239 -17.36 15.32 6.22
CA ALA A 239 -17.07 16.34 7.21
C ALA A 239 -18.26 17.29 7.36
N ALA A 240 -18.66 17.55 8.59
CA ALA A 240 -19.64 18.58 8.91
C ALA A 240 -19.06 19.96 8.60
N LYS A 241 -19.88 20.86 8.07
CA LYS A 241 -19.46 22.26 7.79
C LYS A 241 -19.70 23.19 8.98
N THR A 242 -20.61 22.82 9.85
CA THR A 242 -20.99 23.61 11.02
C THR A 242 -21.09 22.73 12.24
N ALA A 243 -20.89 23.30 13.42
CA ALA A 243 -21.10 22.69 14.72
C ALA A 243 -22.07 23.54 15.55
N VAL A 244 -22.85 22.92 16.41
CA VAL A 244 -23.71 23.62 17.38
C VAL A 244 -22.99 23.60 18.73
N LEU A 245 -22.44 24.73 19.15
CA LEU A 245 -21.81 24.88 20.45
C LEU A 245 -22.86 25.16 21.51
N TYR A 246 -22.62 24.62 22.70
CA TYR A 246 -23.44 24.84 23.90
C TYR A 246 -22.62 25.55 24.96
N ALA A 247 -22.93 26.79 25.21
CA ALA A 247 -22.31 27.63 26.25
C ALA A 247 -23.39 28.43 27.00
N ASP A 248 -23.28 28.53 28.32
CA ASP A 248 -24.16 29.32 29.19
C ASP A 248 -25.67 29.04 28.99
N GLY A 249 -26.04 27.80 28.69
CA GLY A 249 -27.45 27.44 28.47
C GLY A 249 -27.99 27.76 27.07
N GLN A 250 -27.15 28.25 26.15
CA GLN A 250 -27.55 28.62 24.80
C GLN A 250 -26.81 27.79 23.74
N GLU A 251 -27.52 27.46 22.70
CA GLU A 251 -26.98 26.81 21.51
C GLU A 251 -26.63 27.82 20.43
N THR A 252 -25.40 27.77 19.93
CA THR A 252 -24.93 28.68 18.86
C THR A 252 -24.34 27.88 17.71
N CYS A 253 -24.86 28.07 16.50
CA CYS A 253 -24.31 27.42 15.30
C CYS A 253 -23.11 28.22 14.78
N VAL A 254 -21.96 27.54 14.71
CA VAL A 254 -20.70 28.12 14.24
C VAL A 254 -20.08 27.28 13.11
N PRO A 255 -19.24 27.85 12.23
CA PRO A 255 -18.39 27.06 11.34
C PRO A 255 -17.51 26.09 12.14
N VAL A 256 -17.28 24.88 11.63
CA VAL A 256 -16.51 23.86 12.34
C VAL A 256 -15.07 24.28 12.64
N GLU A 257 -14.52 25.18 11.82
CA GLU A 257 -13.16 25.72 11.97
C GLU A 257 -13.01 26.65 13.21
N GLN A 258 -14.12 27.07 13.79
CA GLN A 258 -14.14 27.93 14.99
C GLN A 258 -14.24 27.12 16.30
N VAL A 259 -14.46 25.82 16.22
CA VAL A 259 -14.53 24.96 17.39
C VAL A 259 -13.13 24.77 17.98
N MET A 260 -13.01 24.96 19.30
CA MET A 260 -11.76 24.80 20.04
C MET A 260 -11.79 23.52 20.91
N THR A 261 -10.61 23.00 21.22
CA THR A 261 -10.50 21.88 22.16
C THR A 261 -11.03 22.30 23.53
N GLY A 262 -11.96 21.47 24.07
CA GLY A 262 -12.64 21.74 25.35
C GLY A 262 -14.04 22.31 25.19
N ASP A 263 -14.41 22.84 24.02
CA ASP A 263 -15.75 23.32 23.74
C ASP A 263 -16.78 22.18 23.88
N VAL A 264 -17.97 22.53 24.34
CA VAL A 264 -19.09 21.60 24.39
C VAL A 264 -19.95 21.81 23.15
N PHE A 265 -20.19 20.72 22.41
CA PHE A 265 -21.04 20.74 21.24
C PHE A 265 -22.17 19.73 21.35
N VAL A 266 -23.23 19.99 20.62
CA VAL A 266 -24.47 19.20 20.60
C VAL A 266 -24.62 18.49 19.28
N VAL A 267 -25.07 17.22 19.32
CA VAL A 267 -25.39 16.45 18.11
C VAL A 267 -26.76 15.79 18.26
N ARG A 268 -27.66 16.09 17.33
CA ARG A 268 -29.01 15.54 17.28
C ARG A 268 -29.07 14.28 16.41
N PRO A 269 -30.10 13.43 16.59
CA PRO A 269 -30.32 12.30 15.68
C PRO A 269 -30.35 12.72 14.21
N GLY A 270 -29.61 12.01 13.36
CA GLY A 270 -29.47 12.31 11.92
C GLY A 270 -28.40 13.33 11.57
N GLU A 271 -27.68 13.90 12.56
CA GLU A 271 -26.59 14.83 12.32
C GLU A 271 -25.21 14.10 12.33
N ASN A 272 -24.28 14.60 11.52
CA ASN A 272 -22.89 14.15 11.57
C ASN A 272 -22.18 14.83 12.74
N ILE A 273 -21.31 14.06 13.42
CA ILE A 273 -20.46 14.55 14.50
C ILE A 273 -19.41 15.49 13.90
N PRO A 274 -19.32 16.76 14.37
CA PRO A 274 -18.49 17.78 13.70
C PRO A 274 -16.99 17.63 13.98
N VAL A 275 -16.61 17.27 15.20
CA VAL A 275 -15.20 17.10 15.65
C VAL A 275 -15.10 15.90 16.57
N ASP A 276 -13.87 15.41 16.82
CA ASP A 276 -13.69 14.32 17.78
C ASP A 276 -13.97 14.81 19.20
N GLY A 277 -14.66 13.99 19.99
CA GLY A 277 -15.07 14.37 21.34
C GLY A 277 -15.34 13.17 22.24
N VAL A 278 -15.71 13.50 23.49
CA VAL A 278 -16.20 12.54 24.51
C VAL A 278 -17.60 12.94 24.91
N ILE A 279 -18.52 11.97 24.97
CA ILE A 279 -19.90 12.20 25.42
C ILE A 279 -19.88 12.58 26.90
N ILE A 280 -20.49 13.72 27.25
CA ILE A 280 -20.62 14.20 28.62
C ILE A 280 -22.05 14.10 29.16
N GLU A 281 -23.01 13.96 28.24
CA GLU A 281 -24.44 13.82 28.59
C GLU A 281 -25.18 13.10 27.45
N GLY A 282 -25.96 12.09 27.78
CA GLY A 282 -26.82 11.37 26.84
C GLY A 282 -26.26 10.05 26.36
N ASN A 283 -27.13 9.25 25.73
CA ASN A 283 -26.81 7.95 25.13
C ASN A 283 -27.27 7.93 23.69
N THR A 284 -26.53 7.28 22.83
CA THR A 284 -26.82 7.20 21.39
C THR A 284 -26.28 5.95 20.75
N ALA A 285 -26.75 5.63 19.53
CA ALA A 285 -26.09 4.71 18.61
C ALA A 285 -25.44 5.52 17.48
N VAL A 286 -24.14 5.34 17.25
CA VAL A 286 -23.35 6.04 16.24
C VAL A 286 -23.02 5.10 15.09
N ASN A 287 -23.35 5.53 13.87
CA ASN A 287 -22.93 4.83 12.66
C ASN A 287 -21.54 5.30 12.25
N GLU A 288 -20.56 4.44 12.49
CA GLU A 288 -19.15 4.70 12.19
C GLU A 288 -18.73 4.17 10.80
N SER A 289 -19.68 3.75 9.94
CA SER A 289 -19.40 3.14 8.63
C SER A 289 -18.56 4.00 7.70
N ALA A 290 -18.61 5.31 7.88
CA ALA A 290 -17.82 6.27 7.13
C ALA A 290 -16.30 6.11 7.35
N LEU A 291 -15.89 5.77 8.56
CA LEU A 291 -14.49 5.63 8.97
C LEU A 291 -14.05 4.16 9.01
N THR A 292 -14.92 3.29 9.53
CA THR A 292 -14.60 1.88 9.74
C THR A 292 -15.08 0.98 8.61
N GLY A 293 -16.10 1.41 7.85
CA GLY A 293 -16.76 0.58 6.84
C GLY A 293 -17.72 -0.45 7.44
N GLU A 294 -18.04 -0.39 8.74
CA GLU A 294 -19.02 -1.26 9.41
C GLU A 294 -20.40 -0.59 9.44
N SER A 295 -21.41 -1.29 8.91
CA SER A 295 -22.75 -0.72 8.78
C SER A 295 -23.60 -0.82 10.04
N ILE A 296 -23.16 -1.56 11.07
CA ILE A 296 -23.91 -1.74 12.32
C ILE A 296 -23.57 -0.56 13.22
N PRO A 297 -24.56 0.23 13.67
CA PRO A 297 -24.33 1.30 14.62
C PRO A 297 -23.78 0.76 15.95
N VAL A 298 -22.89 1.52 16.56
CA VAL A 298 -22.27 1.21 17.87
C VAL A 298 -22.96 2.03 18.94
N ASP A 299 -23.46 1.36 19.99
CA ASP A 299 -24.04 2.05 21.15
C ASP A 299 -22.94 2.79 21.92
N LYS A 300 -23.20 4.05 22.23
CA LYS A 300 -22.31 4.96 22.96
C LYS A 300 -23.03 5.59 24.13
N GLN A 301 -22.32 5.72 25.26
CA GLN A 301 -22.82 6.29 26.51
C GLN A 301 -21.87 7.37 27.04
N GLU A 302 -22.22 7.99 28.15
CA GLU A 302 -21.37 8.97 28.81
C GLU A 302 -19.98 8.42 29.09
N GLY A 303 -18.94 9.18 28.73
CA GLY A 303 -17.52 8.78 28.80
C GLY A 303 -16.98 8.14 27.53
N ASP A 304 -17.82 7.74 26.58
CA ASP A 304 -17.35 7.15 25.31
C ASP A 304 -16.86 8.19 24.32
N GLN A 305 -15.87 7.81 23.53
CA GLN A 305 -15.32 8.65 22.46
C GLN A 305 -16.22 8.59 21.20
N VAL A 306 -16.34 9.73 20.55
CA VAL A 306 -16.99 9.89 19.25
C VAL A 306 -16.05 10.58 18.27
N SER A 307 -16.11 10.18 17.00
CA SER A 307 -15.22 10.66 15.94
C SER A 307 -15.94 11.55 14.94
N ALA A 308 -15.25 12.55 14.44
CA ALA A 308 -15.73 13.43 13.37
C ALA A 308 -16.21 12.64 12.15
N ALA A 309 -17.22 13.15 11.45
CA ALA A 309 -17.85 12.57 10.26
C ALA A 309 -18.62 11.25 10.49
N THR A 310 -18.78 10.78 11.71
CA THR A 310 -19.69 9.67 12.04
C THR A 310 -21.10 10.20 12.25
N LEU A 311 -22.11 9.36 11.98
CA LEU A 311 -23.53 9.78 12.01
C LEU A 311 -24.17 9.37 13.32
N ASN A 312 -24.71 10.34 14.06
CA ASN A 312 -25.58 10.07 15.20
C ASN A 312 -26.94 9.53 14.71
N THR A 313 -27.27 8.28 15.02
CA THR A 313 -28.52 7.65 14.53
C THR A 313 -29.69 7.77 15.49
N SER A 314 -29.43 7.93 16.81
CA SER A 314 -30.46 8.00 17.84
C SER A 314 -29.99 8.92 18.96
N GLY A 315 -30.87 9.33 19.83
CA GLY A 315 -30.50 10.10 21.01
C GLY A 315 -29.92 11.49 20.75
N TYR A 316 -30.12 12.38 21.71
CA TYR A 316 -29.49 13.69 21.79
C TYR A 316 -28.27 13.55 22.69
N ILE A 317 -27.12 14.01 22.23
CA ILE A 317 -25.88 13.94 22.98
C ILE A 317 -25.21 15.30 23.07
N LYS A 318 -24.56 15.57 24.22
CA LYS A 318 -23.59 16.64 24.40
C LYS A 318 -22.21 16.04 24.52
N CYS A 319 -21.27 16.58 23.73
CA CYS A 319 -19.90 16.09 23.67
C CYS A 319 -18.94 17.23 23.98
N ARG A 320 -17.80 16.91 24.61
CA ARG A 320 -16.68 17.83 24.77
C ARG A 320 -15.66 17.55 23.69
N ALA A 321 -15.28 18.58 22.92
CA ALA A 321 -14.29 18.49 21.87
C ALA A 321 -12.92 18.11 22.44
N THR A 322 -12.30 17.05 21.89
CA THR A 322 -10.96 16.56 22.27
C THR A 322 -9.93 16.83 21.20
N ARG A 323 -10.30 16.72 19.91
CA ARG A 323 -9.45 17.03 18.77
C ARG A 323 -10.25 17.82 17.76
N VAL A 324 -9.65 18.89 17.22
CA VAL A 324 -10.29 19.83 16.30
C VAL A 324 -9.42 20.09 15.08
N GLY A 325 -9.99 20.57 13.99
CA GLY A 325 -9.27 20.97 12.78
C GLY A 325 -8.46 19.82 12.16
N GLU A 326 -7.15 20.02 12.00
CA GLU A 326 -6.24 19.03 11.37
C GLU A 326 -5.98 17.81 12.26
N ASP A 327 -6.19 17.92 13.57
CA ASP A 327 -5.95 16.85 14.53
C ASP A 327 -7.12 15.85 14.62
N THR A 328 -8.26 16.12 14.00
CA THR A 328 -9.39 15.18 13.98
C THR A 328 -9.02 13.87 13.28
N THR A 329 -9.63 12.78 13.73
CA THR A 329 -9.44 11.44 13.12
C THR A 329 -9.68 11.45 11.62
N LEU A 330 -10.74 12.14 11.15
CA LEU A 330 -11.02 12.28 9.71
C LEU A 330 -9.88 13.02 8.99
N SER A 331 -9.41 14.15 9.52
CA SER A 331 -8.32 14.93 8.91
C SER A 331 -7.02 14.12 8.82
N LYS A 332 -6.66 13.37 9.87
CA LYS A 332 -5.51 12.44 9.85
C LYS A 332 -5.66 11.35 8.80
N ILE A 333 -6.86 10.79 8.62
CA ILE A 333 -7.15 9.80 7.56
C ILE A 333 -6.95 10.42 6.17
N ILE A 334 -7.52 11.60 5.93
CA ILE A 334 -7.37 12.31 4.65
C ILE A 334 -5.89 12.61 4.37
N GLN A 335 -5.15 13.06 5.39
CA GLN A 335 -3.71 13.33 5.29
C GLN A 335 -2.92 12.06 4.94
N MET A 336 -3.14 10.95 5.64
CA MET A 336 -2.47 9.67 5.35
C MET A 336 -2.72 9.19 3.92
N VAL A 337 -3.95 9.28 3.41
CA VAL A 337 -4.27 8.89 2.02
C VAL A 337 -3.61 9.84 1.02
N SER A 338 -3.54 11.14 1.33
CA SER A 338 -2.86 12.14 0.51
C SER A 338 -1.34 11.92 0.46
N ASP A 339 -0.72 11.63 1.61
CA ASP A 339 0.71 11.37 1.71
C ASP A 339 1.10 10.07 1.00
N ALA A 340 0.29 9.03 1.13
CA ALA A 340 0.47 7.79 0.37
C ALA A 340 0.43 8.05 -1.15
N ALA A 341 -0.45 8.94 -1.62
CA ALA A 341 -0.51 9.33 -3.03
C ALA A 341 0.68 10.19 -3.49
N ALA A 342 1.33 10.92 -2.56
CA ALA A 342 2.49 11.75 -2.84
C ALA A 342 3.81 10.96 -2.86
N THR A 343 3.87 9.80 -2.19
CA THR A 343 5.06 8.94 -2.15
C THR A 343 5.16 8.05 -3.39
N LYS A 344 6.39 7.63 -3.74
CA LYS A 344 6.65 6.75 -4.88
C LYS A 344 7.06 5.35 -4.43
N ALA A 345 6.33 4.37 -4.92
CA ALA A 345 6.72 2.97 -4.80
C ALA A 345 8.02 2.67 -5.58
N PRO A 346 8.87 1.73 -5.13
CA PRO A 346 10.08 1.33 -5.82
C PRO A 346 9.87 0.95 -7.29
N ILE A 347 8.79 0.25 -7.60
CA ILE A 347 8.44 -0.12 -8.97
C ILE A 347 8.16 1.10 -9.87
N ALA A 348 7.61 2.18 -9.30
CA ALA A 348 7.39 3.43 -10.03
C ALA A 348 8.72 4.11 -10.39
N LYS A 349 9.70 4.10 -9.48
CA LYS A 349 11.05 4.64 -9.74
C LYS A 349 11.73 3.91 -10.90
N ILE A 350 11.57 2.59 -11.00
CA ILE A 350 12.09 1.78 -12.12
C ILE A 350 11.39 2.17 -13.43
N ALA A 351 10.07 2.29 -13.43
CA ALA A 351 9.29 2.68 -14.61
C ALA A 351 9.68 4.08 -15.11
N ASP A 352 9.89 5.04 -14.20
CA ASP A 352 10.35 6.39 -14.54
C ASP A 352 11.75 6.39 -15.19
N LYS A 353 12.69 5.61 -14.64
CA LYS A 353 14.05 5.45 -15.19
C LYS A 353 14.00 4.88 -16.59
N VAL A 354 13.17 3.87 -16.83
CA VAL A 354 12.96 3.29 -18.17
C VAL A 354 12.37 4.33 -19.11
N SER A 355 11.36 5.08 -18.70
CA SER A 355 10.75 6.16 -19.51
C SER A 355 11.75 7.23 -19.92
N GLY A 356 12.69 7.58 -19.05
CA GLY A 356 13.73 8.59 -19.33
C GLY A 356 14.71 8.18 -20.42
N VAL A 357 14.97 6.87 -20.58
CA VAL A 357 15.82 6.32 -21.65
C VAL A 357 15.00 6.05 -22.91
N PHE A 358 13.74 5.72 -22.79
CA PHE A 358 12.88 5.27 -23.87
C PHE A 358 12.67 6.36 -24.94
N VAL A 359 12.36 7.59 -24.53
CA VAL A 359 12.09 8.69 -25.50
C VAL A 359 13.31 9.02 -26.37
N PRO A 360 14.53 9.22 -25.85
CA PRO A 360 15.72 9.35 -26.69
C PRO A 360 15.95 8.14 -27.63
N ALA A 361 15.76 6.93 -27.13
CA ALA A 361 15.94 5.72 -27.95
C ALA A 361 14.96 5.68 -29.13
N VAL A 362 13.71 6.06 -28.90
CA VAL A 362 12.69 6.13 -29.96
C VAL A 362 13.05 7.17 -31.04
N ILE A 363 13.55 8.33 -30.65
CA ILE A 363 14.00 9.35 -31.61
C ILE A 363 15.13 8.78 -32.49
N ILE A 364 16.08 8.08 -31.89
CA ILE A 364 17.17 7.42 -32.60
C ILE A 364 16.62 6.35 -33.57
N ILE A 365 15.69 5.50 -33.13
CA ILE A 365 15.04 4.48 -33.94
C ILE A 365 14.31 5.13 -35.14
N ALA A 366 13.58 6.24 -34.90
CA ALA A 366 12.90 6.95 -35.98
C ALA A 366 13.88 7.49 -37.03
N VAL A 367 15.01 8.09 -36.61
CA VAL A 367 16.06 8.55 -37.53
C VAL A 367 16.69 7.39 -38.30
N ILE A 368 17.03 6.28 -37.62
CA ILE A 368 17.55 5.07 -38.29
C ILE A 368 16.53 4.54 -39.28
N THR A 369 15.24 4.51 -38.95
CA THR A 369 14.17 4.07 -39.87
C THR A 369 14.14 4.91 -41.13
N ILE A 370 14.21 6.24 -41.02
CA ILE A 370 14.26 7.16 -42.16
C ILE A 370 15.49 6.85 -43.04
N VAL A 371 16.68 6.78 -42.43
CA VAL A 371 17.94 6.52 -43.13
C VAL A 371 17.91 5.17 -43.87
N VAL A 372 17.43 4.11 -43.20
CA VAL A 372 17.34 2.78 -43.81
C VAL A 372 16.43 2.77 -45.05
N TRP A 373 15.24 3.39 -44.97
CA TRP A 373 14.34 3.43 -46.13
C TRP A 373 14.88 4.27 -47.28
N LEU A 374 15.59 5.36 -47.01
CA LEU A 374 16.31 6.13 -48.04
C LEU A 374 17.41 5.30 -48.70
N LEU A 375 18.19 4.52 -47.92
CA LEU A 375 19.21 3.62 -48.46
C LEU A 375 18.60 2.45 -49.26
N CYS A 376 17.35 2.06 -48.96
CA CYS A 376 16.59 1.09 -49.72
C CYS A 376 15.99 1.69 -51.03
N GLY A 377 16.31 2.95 -51.36
CA GLY A 377 15.86 3.61 -52.60
C GLY A 377 14.40 4.06 -52.58
N LYS A 378 13.79 4.23 -51.38
CA LYS A 378 12.44 4.80 -51.25
C LYS A 378 12.50 6.32 -51.16
N ASP A 379 11.41 6.96 -51.65
CA ASP A 379 11.26 8.42 -51.59
C ASP A 379 11.30 8.96 -50.14
N LEU A 380 11.70 10.22 -50.04
CA LEU A 380 11.80 10.89 -48.72
C LEU A 380 10.45 10.97 -48.01
N GLY A 381 9.34 11.19 -48.73
CA GLY A 381 7.98 11.20 -48.17
C GLY A 381 7.63 9.87 -47.53
N PHE A 382 7.89 8.75 -48.19
CA PHE A 382 7.68 7.42 -47.65
C PHE A 382 8.54 7.15 -46.39
N ALA A 383 9.83 7.51 -46.45
CA ALA A 383 10.76 7.32 -45.34
C ALA A 383 10.35 8.15 -44.11
N LEU A 384 9.95 9.42 -44.33
CA LEU A 384 9.43 10.30 -43.27
C LEU A 384 8.15 9.77 -42.65
N ALA A 385 7.20 9.25 -43.46
CA ALA A 385 5.96 8.67 -42.94
C ALA A 385 6.23 7.49 -41.95
N ARG A 386 7.25 6.66 -42.23
CA ARG A 386 7.66 5.55 -41.33
C ARG A 386 8.30 6.09 -40.06
N GLY A 387 9.21 7.07 -40.17
CA GLY A 387 9.80 7.73 -39.01
C GLY A 387 8.77 8.42 -38.11
N ILE A 388 7.82 9.14 -38.72
CA ILE A 388 6.70 9.77 -38.00
C ILE A 388 5.83 8.71 -37.30
N SER A 389 5.51 7.61 -37.99
CA SER A 389 4.75 6.49 -37.39
C SER A 389 5.46 5.92 -36.15
N VAL A 390 6.78 5.76 -36.21
CA VAL A 390 7.60 5.31 -35.06
C VAL A 390 7.51 6.31 -33.90
N LEU A 391 7.67 7.61 -34.17
CA LEU A 391 7.59 8.65 -33.10
C LEU A 391 6.22 8.66 -32.43
N VAL A 392 5.15 8.53 -33.20
CA VAL A 392 3.78 8.64 -32.70
C VAL A 392 3.36 7.42 -31.86
N ILE A 393 3.61 6.19 -32.38
CA ILE A 393 3.18 4.96 -31.69
C ILE A 393 3.94 4.73 -30.39
N SER A 394 5.16 5.24 -30.29
CA SER A 394 6.09 4.97 -29.20
C SER A 394 5.88 5.85 -27.95
N CYS A 395 4.76 6.51 -27.81
CA CYS A 395 4.51 7.32 -26.62
C CYS A 395 4.41 6.46 -25.36
N PRO A 396 5.22 6.72 -24.30
CA PRO A 396 5.17 5.98 -23.06
C PRO A 396 4.08 6.50 -22.10
N CYS A 397 2.96 7.02 -22.58
CA CYS A 397 1.90 7.65 -21.79
C CYS A 397 1.32 6.69 -20.74
N ALA A 398 1.02 5.45 -21.17
CA ALA A 398 0.46 4.41 -20.31
C ALA A 398 1.44 4.00 -19.20
N LEU A 399 2.75 4.01 -19.47
CA LEU A 399 3.79 3.62 -18.52
C LEU A 399 3.84 4.56 -17.29
N GLY A 400 3.74 5.87 -17.53
CA GLY A 400 3.75 6.88 -16.47
C GLY A 400 2.52 6.84 -15.55
N LEU A 401 1.41 6.23 -16.01
CA LEU A 401 0.15 6.12 -15.27
C LEU A 401 -0.04 4.75 -14.60
N ALA A 402 0.64 3.73 -15.11
CA ALA A 402 0.44 2.34 -14.72
C ALA A 402 0.53 2.12 -13.20
N THR A 403 1.51 2.72 -12.53
CA THR A 403 1.76 2.57 -11.09
C THR A 403 0.94 3.55 -10.24
N PRO A 404 0.98 4.89 -10.49
CA PRO A 404 0.32 5.84 -9.59
C PRO A 404 -1.19 5.64 -9.51
N VAL A 405 -1.84 5.34 -10.63
CA VAL A 405 -3.30 5.14 -10.66
C VAL A 405 -3.70 3.88 -9.88
N ALA A 406 -2.97 2.77 -10.05
CA ALA A 406 -3.25 1.54 -9.32
C ALA A 406 -3.03 1.70 -7.80
N ILE A 407 -1.96 2.40 -7.39
CA ILE A 407 -1.69 2.70 -5.97
C ILE A 407 -2.81 3.55 -5.37
N MET A 408 -3.22 4.62 -6.07
CA MET A 408 -4.27 5.51 -5.57
C MET A 408 -5.61 4.79 -5.43
N VAL A 409 -5.99 3.96 -6.40
CA VAL A 409 -7.21 3.14 -6.31
C VAL A 409 -7.07 2.11 -5.20
N GLY A 410 -5.91 1.45 -5.06
CA GLY A 410 -5.63 0.50 -4.00
C GLY A 410 -5.74 1.13 -2.61
N ASN A 411 -5.12 2.29 -2.40
CA ASN A 411 -5.24 3.05 -1.15
C ASN A 411 -6.69 3.48 -0.89
N GLY A 412 -7.42 3.91 -1.92
CA GLY A 412 -8.82 4.27 -1.80
C GLY A 412 -9.71 3.08 -1.38
N VAL A 413 -9.42 1.88 -1.90
CA VAL A 413 -10.10 0.64 -1.47
C VAL A 413 -9.72 0.29 -0.02
N GLY A 414 -8.45 0.43 0.34
CA GLY A 414 -7.97 0.25 1.71
C GLY A 414 -8.70 1.17 2.68
N ALA A 415 -8.69 2.47 2.41
CA ALA A 415 -9.33 3.50 3.24
C ALA A 415 -10.82 3.23 3.47
N LYS A 416 -11.57 2.87 2.42
CA LYS A 416 -12.99 2.48 2.53
C LYS A 416 -13.24 1.27 3.43
N ASN A 417 -12.23 0.43 3.64
CA ASN A 417 -12.31 -0.75 4.49
C ASN A 417 -11.62 -0.55 5.85
N GLY A 418 -11.17 0.67 6.16
CA GLY A 418 -10.47 0.99 7.40
C GLY A 418 -9.01 0.53 7.42
N ILE A 419 -8.39 0.28 6.26
CA ILE A 419 -6.98 -0.10 6.10
C ILE A 419 -6.22 1.07 5.47
N MET A 420 -5.37 1.73 6.25
CA MET A 420 -4.63 2.94 5.85
C MET A 420 -3.15 2.64 5.61
N PHE A 421 -2.70 2.76 4.37
CA PHE A 421 -1.27 2.70 4.06
C PHE A 421 -0.71 4.13 4.08
N LYS A 422 0.32 4.40 4.88
CA LYS A 422 0.94 5.73 4.96
C LYS A 422 1.77 6.09 3.73
N THR A 423 2.30 5.08 3.02
CA THR A 423 3.14 5.30 1.84
C THR A 423 2.83 4.31 0.73
N ALA A 424 3.14 4.68 -0.51
CA ALA A 424 3.10 3.76 -1.64
C ALA A 424 4.13 2.62 -1.50
N VAL A 425 5.20 2.86 -0.76
CA VAL A 425 6.23 1.85 -0.45
C VAL A 425 5.63 0.77 0.43
N SER A 426 4.92 1.15 1.50
CA SER A 426 4.24 0.22 2.41
C SER A 426 3.23 -0.65 1.65
N LEU A 427 2.42 -0.04 0.75
CA LEU A 427 1.48 -0.80 -0.08
C LEU A 427 2.19 -1.81 -0.99
N GLU A 428 3.33 -1.46 -1.60
CA GLU A 428 4.08 -2.37 -2.46
C GLU A 428 4.75 -3.49 -1.65
N GLN A 429 5.42 -3.14 -0.54
CA GLN A 429 6.24 -4.09 0.22
C GLN A 429 5.42 -5.12 0.98
N THR A 430 4.25 -4.74 1.50
CA THR A 430 3.36 -5.64 2.27
C THR A 430 3.05 -6.95 1.52
N SER A 431 3.01 -6.92 0.19
CA SER A 431 2.77 -8.13 -0.63
C SER A 431 3.92 -9.14 -0.63
N LYS A 432 5.13 -8.71 -0.24
CA LYS A 432 6.38 -9.48 -0.33
C LYS A 432 6.80 -10.10 1.01
N MET A 433 6.03 -9.85 2.07
CA MET A 433 6.36 -10.27 3.44
C MET A 433 6.26 -11.77 3.62
N GLN A 434 7.16 -12.33 4.42
CA GLN A 434 7.32 -13.76 4.64
C GLN A 434 6.91 -14.18 6.05
N THR A 435 7.08 -13.30 7.02
CA THR A 435 6.74 -13.53 8.42
C THR A 435 5.84 -12.41 8.95
N VAL A 436 4.83 -12.77 9.72
CA VAL A 436 4.01 -11.85 10.51
C VAL A 436 4.26 -12.13 11.98
N ALA A 437 4.84 -11.18 12.67
CA ALA A 437 4.98 -11.17 14.12
C ALA A 437 3.80 -10.43 14.74
N LEU A 438 3.09 -11.07 15.64
CA LEU A 438 1.91 -10.54 16.30
C LEU A 438 2.21 -10.33 17.78
N ASP A 439 1.92 -9.14 18.32
CA ASP A 439 1.81 -9.01 19.76
C ASP A 439 0.63 -9.83 20.26
N LYS A 440 0.66 -10.22 21.54
CA LYS A 440 -0.45 -10.95 22.14
C LYS A 440 -1.60 -10.01 22.51
N THR A 441 -1.28 -9.04 23.39
CA THR A 441 -2.29 -8.22 24.12
C THR A 441 -2.88 -7.18 23.20
N GLY A 442 -4.22 -7.06 23.12
CA GLY A 442 -4.88 -6.11 22.23
C GLY A 442 -4.81 -6.48 20.74
N THR A 443 -3.87 -7.34 20.33
CA THR A 443 -3.69 -7.78 18.92
C THR A 443 -4.34 -9.14 18.65
N ILE A 444 -3.85 -10.23 19.26
CA ILE A 444 -4.47 -11.56 19.19
C ILE A 444 -5.65 -11.65 20.16
N THR A 445 -5.53 -11.01 21.33
CA THR A 445 -6.52 -10.97 22.39
C THR A 445 -7.25 -9.64 22.44
N GLU A 446 -8.35 -9.56 23.17
CA GLU A 446 -9.16 -8.33 23.30
C GLU A 446 -8.44 -7.20 24.06
N GLY A 447 -7.37 -7.52 24.82
CA GLY A 447 -6.65 -6.58 25.68
C GLY A 447 -7.45 -6.16 26.92
N LYS A 448 -8.59 -6.81 27.17
CA LYS A 448 -9.48 -6.58 28.31
C LYS A 448 -9.66 -7.89 29.05
N PRO A 449 -8.96 -8.09 30.19
CA PRO A 449 -9.13 -9.28 31.01
C PRO A 449 -10.59 -9.43 31.45
N LYS A 450 -11.12 -10.65 31.38
CA LYS A 450 -12.47 -11.00 31.80
C LYS A 450 -12.43 -12.20 32.77
N VAL A 451 -13.40 -12.30 33.65
CA VAL A 451 -13.62 -13.49 34.47
C VAL A 451 -14.08 -14.62 33.56
N THR A 452 -13.36 -15.74 33.58
CA THR A 452 -13.65 -16.90 32.73
C THR A 452 -14.22 -18.08 33.51
N ASP A 453 -13.74 -18.30 34.74
CA ASP A 453 -14.17 -19.40 35.59
C ASP A 453 -14.24 -18.97 37.05
N ILE A 454 -15.20 -19.52 37.79
CA ILE A 454 -15.37 -19.33 39.21
C ILE A 454 -15.46 -20.72 39.85
N ILE A 455 -14.47 -21.05 40.69
CA ILE A 455 -14.41 -22.32 41.39
C ILE A 455 -14.52 -22.05 42.89
N THR A 456 -15.58 -22.52 43.50
CA THR A 456 -15.82 -22.36 44.92
C THR A 456 -15.14 -23.42 45.76
N GLY A 457 -14.73 -23.07 47.00
CA GLY A 457 -14.31 -24.02 48.02
C GLY A 457 -15.48 -24.85 48.52
N ASP A 458 -15.15 -25.90 49.31
CA ASP A 458 -16.16 -26.80 49.86
C ASP A 458 -17.22 -26.06 50.67
N ARG A 459 -18.49 -26.25 50.28
CA ARG A 459 -19.68 -25.67 50.89
C ARG A 459 -19.70 -24.13 50.96
N ILE A 460 -19.03 -23.45 50.04
CA ILE A 460 -19.07 -22.01 49.91
C ILE A 460 -20.03 -21.64 48.76
N PRO A 461 -21.03 -20.80 49.01
CA PRO A 461 -21.88 -20.26 47.96
C PRO A 461 -21.06 -19.37 47.00
N GLN A 462 -21.33 -19.47 45.72
CA GLN A 462 -20.62 -18.66 44.72
C GLN A 462 -20.80 -17.16 44.94
N ASN A 463 -22.00 -16.75 45.39
CA ASN A 463 -22.29 -15.35 45.69
C ASN A 463 -21.42 -14.79 46.81
N GLU A 464 -21.05 -15.59 47.82
CA GLU A 464 -20.16 -15.19 48.92
C GLU A 464 -18.73 -14.94 48.42
N LEU A 465 -18.21 -15.82 47.54
CA LEU A 465 -16.91 -15.64 46.91
C LEU A 465 -16.88 -14.35 46.08
N ILE A 466 -17.92 -14.14 45.27
CA ILE A 466 -18.05 -12.98 44.40
C ILE A 466 -18.16 -11.68 45.23
N ALA A 467 -18.95 -11.66 46.27
CA ALA A 467 -19.14 -10.49 47.16
C ALA A 467 -17.82 -10.03 47.76
N ILE A 468 -17.04 -10.97 48.32
CA ILE A 468 -15.74 -10.66 48.95
C ILE A 468 -14.72 -10.24 47.88
N ALA A 469 -14.68 -10.91 46.75
CA ALA A 469 -13.81 -10.54 45.64
C ALA A 469 -14.13 -9.11 45.16
N TYR A 470 -15.42 -8.78 44.92
CA TYR A 470 -15.85 -7.45 44.53
C TYR A 470 -15.48 -6.38 45.53
N GLY A 471 -15.72 -6.63 46.83
CA GLY A 471 -15.38 -5.70 47.92
C GLY A 471 -13.89 -5.36 48.01
N LEU A 472 -13.00 -6.36 47.75
CA LEU A 472 -11.55 -6.19 47.74
C LEU A 472 -11.09 -5.50 46.43
N GLU A 473 -11.52 -6.01 45.27
CA GLU A 473 -11.01 -5.59 43.98
C GLU A 473 -11.53 -4.20 43.54
N ARG A 474 -12.69 -3.77 44.05
CA ARG A 474 -13.25 -2.44 43.82
C ARG A 474 -12.31 -1.29 44.26
N LYS A 475 -11.42 -1.55 45.23
CA LYS A 475 -10.44 -0.58 45.74
C LYS A 475 -9.08 -0.66 45.03
N SER A 476 -8.92 -1.54 44.03
CA SER A 476 -7.68 -1.76 43.27
C SER A 476 -7.79 -1.22 41.84
N GLU A 477 -6.74 -0.56 41.36
CA GLU A 477 -6.65 -0.10 39.98
C GLU A 477 -6.07 -1.15 39.03
N HIS A 478 -5.71 -2.33 39.52
CA HIS A 478 -5.08 -3.38 38.76
C HIS A 478 -6.03 -3.90 37.64
N PRO A 479 -5.53 -4.20 36.40
CA PRO A 479 -6.39 -4.69 35.31
C PRO A 479 -7.18 -5.96 35.63
N LEU A 480 -6.61 -6.88 36.41
CA LEU A 480 -7.29 -8.08 36.88
C LEU A 480 -8.43 -7.74 37.89
N ALA A 481 -8.24 -6.74 38.73
CA ALA A 481 -9.27 -6.22 39.63
C ALA A 481 -10.48 -5.67 38.87
N LYS A 482 -10.21 -4.86 37.84
CA LYS A 482 -11.27 -4.33 36.95
C LYS A 482 -12.07 -5.43 36.27
N ALA A 483 -11.43 -6.56 35.91
CA ALA A 483 -12.15 -7.69 35.35
C ALA A 483 -13.18 -8.30 36.30
N VAL A 484 -12.84 -8.42 37.57
CA VAL A 484 -13.76 -8.92 38.62
C VAL A 484 -14.88 -7.91 38.89
N VAL A 485 -14.55 -6.63 38.96
CA VAL A 485 -15.53 -5.54 39.16
C VAL A 485 -16.51 -5.50 38.03
N ASN A 486 -16.04 -5.48 36.77
CA ASN A 486 -16.89 -5.45 35.59
C ASN A 486 -17.82 -6.66 35.50
N TYR A 487 -17.33 -7.85 35.86
CA TYR A 487 -18.15 -9.06 35.89
C TYR A 487 -19.38 -8.92 36.80
N VAL A 488 -19.22 -8.32 37.99
CA VAL A 488 -20.32 -8.07 38.93
C VAL A 488 -21.23 -6.97 38.41
N GLU A 489 -20.68 -5.93 37.84
CA GLU A 489 -21.43 -4.79 37.32
C GLU A 489 -22.33 -5.17 36.13
N GLU A 490 -21.83 -6.03 35.22
CA GLU A 490 -22.59 -6.56 34.11
C GLU A 490 -23.70 -7.53 34.51
N SER A 491 -23.53 -8.27 35.64
CA SER A 491 -24.56 -9.17 36.18
C SER A 491 -25.80 -8.46 36.77
N GLY A 492 -25.72 -7.15 36.97
CA GLY A 492 -26.82 -6.34 37.53
C GLY A 492 -26.99 -6.42 39.03
N ASP A 493 -26.14 -7.16 39.76
CA ASP A 493 -26.24 -7.44 41.19
C ASP A 493 -25.50 -6.43 42.09
N LYS A 494 -25.19 -5.24 41.58
CA LYS A 494 -24.44 -4.19 42.29
C LYS A 494 -24.90 -3.96 43.76
N ASN A 495 -26.23 -3.94 44.00
CA ASN A 495 -26.79 -3.66 45.31
C ASN A 495 -26.76 -4.83 46.27
N SER A 496 -26.53 -6.05 45.78
CA SER A 496 -26.45 -7.26 46.62
C SER A 496 -25.06 -7.49 47.24
N PHE A 497 -24.01 -6.79 46.73
CA PHE A 497 -22.61 -7.01 47.11
C PHE A 497 -21.94 -5.73 47.67
N ALA A 498 -22.69 -4.80 48.24
CA ALA A 498 -22.22 -3.48 48.66
C ALA A 498 -21.50 -3.45 50.03
N GLU A 499 -20.98 -4.56 50.54
CA GLU A 499 -20.23 -4.58 51.81
C GLU A 499 -18.90 -3.83 51.69
N GLU A 500 -18.63 -2.89 52.58
CA GLU A 500 -17.43 -2.03 52.50
C GLU A 500 -16.22 -2.65 53.22
N VAL A 501 -15.15 -2.92 52.47
CA VAL A 501 -13.87 -3.39 53.01
C VAL A 501 -13.12 -2.21 53.67
N THR A 502 -12.78 -2.33 54.94
CA THR A 502 -11.96 -1.38 55.71
C THR A 502 -10.52 -1.87 55.81
N ASP A 503 -9.59 -1.04 56.31
CA ASP A 503 -8.16 -1.37 56.46
C ASP A 503 -7.51 -1.98 55.19
N PHE A 504 -7.93 -1.51 54.00
CA PHE A 504 -7.45 -2.00 52.71
C PHE A 504 -5.95 -1.77 52.56
N LYS A 505 -5.23 -2.81 52.16
CA LYS A 505 -3.79 -2.75 51.80
C LYS A 505 -3.51 -3.58 50.59
N ALA A 506 -2.92 -2.94 49.55
CA ALA A 506 -2.36 -3.63 48.41
C ALA A 506 -0.93 -4.07 48.73
N VAL A 507 -0.61 -5.34 48.49
CA VAL A 507 0.74 -5.92 48.60
C VAL A 507 1.28 -6.12 47.20
N ALA A 508 2.18 -5.25 46.77
CA ALA A 508 2.69 -5.22 45.41
C ALA A 508 3.18 -6.61 44.95
N GLY A 509 2.67 -7.04 43.80
CA GLY A 509 3.03 -8.31 43.16
C GLY A 509 2.44 -9.57 43.81
N ASN A 510 1.69 -9.46 44.92
CA ASN A 510 1.17 -10.60 45.69
C ASN A 510 -0.35 -10.63 45.74
N GLY A 511 -1.00 -9.53 46.21
CA GLY A 511 -2.43 -9.51 46.37
C GLY A 511 -2.95 -8.34 47.20
N LEU A 512 -4.17 -8.46 47.68
CA LEU A 512 -4.94 -7.46 48.40
C LEU A 512 -5.37 -8.04 49.76
N LYS A 513 -5.45 -7.20 50.78
CA LYS A 513 -6.02 -7.58 52.08
C LYS A 513 -6.82 -6.43 52.66
N GLY A 514 -7.79 -6.78 53.50
CA GLY A 514 -8.59 -5.82 54.23
C GLY A 514 -9.45 -6.49 55.29
N MET A 515 -10.30 -5.72 55.95
CA MET A 515 -11.25 -6.16 56.94
C MET A 515 -12.68 -5.98 56.41
N LEU A 516 -13.51 -7.01 56.52
CA LEU A 516 -14.94 -6.96 56.26
C LEU A 516 -15.64 -7.22 57.60
N ASP A 517 -16.24 -6.22 58.20
CA ASP A 517 -16.68 -6.20 59.59
C ASP A 517 -15.54 -6.60 60.55
N THR A 518 -15.60 -7.78 61.17
CA THR A 518 -14.56 -8.36 62.02
C THR A 518 -13.69 -9.42 61.35
N ASN A 519 -13.92 -9.70 60.09
CA ASN A 519 -13.27 -10.77 59.35
C ASN A 519 -12.10 -10.24 58.49
N VAL A 520 -10.95 -10.88 58.56
CA VAL A 520 -9.85 -10.61 57.66
C VAL A 520 -10.16 -11.24 56.30
N VAL A 521 -10.13 -10.42 55.23
CA VAL A 521 -10.30 -10.88 53.86
C VAL A 521 -9.03 -10.64 53.07
N ALA A 522 -8.66 -11.60 52.22
CA ALA A 522 -7.48 -11.52 51.36
C ALA A 522 -7.78 -12.08 49.96
N GLY A 523 -7.20 -11.47 48.95
CA GLY A 523 -7.28 -11.91 47.58
C GLY A 523 -5.92 -11.79 46.87
N GLY A 524 -5.52 -12.76 46.03
CA GLY A 524 -4.24 -12.68 45.36
C GLY A 524 -3.73 -14.00 44.78
N ASN A 525 -2.41 -14.07 44.56
CA ASN A 525 -1.78 -15.27 43.98
C ASN A 525 -1.70 -16.42 45.00
N LEU A 526 -1.42 -17.62 44.52
CA LEU A 526 -1.31 -18.84 45.32
C LEU A 526 -0.34 -18.68 46.54
N LYS A 527 0.84 -18.08 46.27
CA LYS A 527 1.86 -17.88 47.30
C LYS A 527 1.36 -16.99 48.43
N PHE A 528 0.77 -15.88 48.13
CA PHE A 528 0.23 -14.93 49.07
C PHE A 528 -0.90 -15.52 49.93
N ILE A 529 -1.86 -16.21 49.30
CA ILE A 529 -2.99 -16.79 50.04
C ILE A 529 -2.58 -18.00 50.87
N SER A 530 -1.53 -18.73 50.50
CA SER A 530 -0.97 -19.82 51.30
C SER A 530 -0.41 -19.35 52.66
N GLU A 531 -0.14 -18.06 52.86
CA GLU A 531 0.24 -17.47 54.14
C GLU A 531 -0.97 -17.31 55.11
N TYR A 532 -2.20 -17.25 54.54
CA TYR A 532 -3.44 -17.03 55.32
C TYR A 532 -4.24 -18.30 55.55
N CYS A 533 -4.21 -19.24 54.61
CA CYS A 533 -5.02 -20.45 54.74
C CYS A 533 -4.38 -21.66 54.05
N ASN A 534 -4.79 -22.86 54.49
CA ASN A 534 -4.35 -24.09 53.85
C ASN A 534 -5.15 -24.33 52.56
N ILE A 535 -4.50 -24.54 51.41
CA ILE A 535 -5.12 -24.76 50.12
C ILE A 535 -5.08 -26.26 49.85
N SER A 536 -6.25 -26.85 49.55
CA SER A 536 -6.34 -28.28 49.21
C SER A 536 -5.64 -28.60 47.90
N ASP A 537 -5.09 -29.81 47.79
CA ASP A 537 -4.40 -30.29 46.60
C ASP A 537 -5.34 -30.28 45.39
N ASP A 538 -6.65 -30.52 45.57
CA ASP A 538 -7.66 -30.46 44.50
C ASP A 538 -7.75 -29.04 43.90
N LEU A 539 -7.81 -28.01 44.74
CA LEU A 539 -7.85 -26.62 44.26
C LEU A 539 -6.51 -26.14 43.68
N ARG A 540 -5.38 -26.66 44.16
CA ARG A 540 -4.07 -26.40 43.57
C ARG A 540 -4.00 -27.00 42.15
N ASN A 541 -4.38 -28.26 41.99
CA ASN A 541 -4.41 -28.91 40.70
C ASN A 541 -5.32 -28.16 39.68
N LYS A 542 -6.53 -27.75 40.14
CA LYS A 542 -7.42 -26.93 39.29
C LYS A 542 -6.83 -25.59 38.93
N ALA A 543 -6.09 -24.92 39.83
CA ALA A 543 -5.39 -23.68 39.49
C ALA A 543 -4.23 -23.88 38.52
N ASP A 544 -3.52 -25.01 38.63
CA ASP A 544 -2.47 -25.40 37.68
C ASP A 544 -3.05 -25.74 36.33
N ASP A 545 -4.21 -26.37 36.24
CA ASP A 545 -4.95 -26.64 35.02
C ASP A 545 -5.38 -25.30 34.34
N LEU A 546 -6.00 -24.40 35.10
CA LEU A 546 -6.38 -23.06 34.62
C LEU A 546 -5.17 -22.27 34.12
N SER A 547 -4.05 -22.34 34.88
CA SER A 547 -2.80 -21.69 34.43
C SER A 547 -2.24 -22.31 33.16
N SER A 548 -2.42 -23.62 32.97
CA SER A 548 -2.02 -24.35 31.76
C SER A 548 -2.90 -24.01 30.56
N GLU A 549 -4.12 -23.52 30.81
CA GLU A 549 -5.01 -22.95 29.79
C GLU A 549 -4.75 -21.46 29.49
N GLY A 550 -3.74 -20.85 30.13
CA GLY A 550 -3.40 -19.45 29.95
C GLY A 550 -4.23 -18.46 30.78
N LYS A 551 -4.98 -18.96 31.75
CA LYS A 551 -5.79 -18.15 32.69
C LYS A 551 -4.97 -17.83 33.94
N THR A 552 -5.30 -16.71 34.62
CA THR A 552 -4.67 -16.27 35.85
C THR A 552 -5.62 -16.56 37.01
N PRO A 553 -5.35 -17.58 37.85
CA PRO A 553 -6.17 -17.88 39.00
C PRO A 553 -5.89 -16.88 40.16
N LEU A 554 -6.93 -16.19 40.62
CA LEU A 554 -6.93 -15.34 41.80
C LEU A 554 -7.62 -16.10 42.92
N PHE A 555 -6.92 -16.29 44.03
CA PHE A 555 -7.43 -16.98 45.24
C PHE A 555 -8.02 -15.97 46.23
N PHE A 556 -9.13 -16.30 46.84
CA PHE A 556 -9.79 -15.47 47.85
C PHE A 556 -10.01 -16.24 49.15
N ALA A 557 -9.68 -15.61 50.28
CA ALA A 557 -9.78 -16.21 51.59
C ALA A 557 -10.46 -15.26 52.60
N ARG A 558 -11.15 -15.85 53.58
CA ARG A 558 -11.72 -15.16 54.75
C ARG A 558 -11.36 -15.91 56.01
N ASN A 559 -10.73 -15.24 56.98
CA ASN A 559 -10.37 -15.82 58.29
C ASN A 559 -9.75 -17.22 58.20
N ASN A 560 -8.61 -17.39 57.57
CA ASN A 560 -7.93 -18.67 57.42
C ASN A 560 -8.68 -19.74 56.62
N LYS A 561 -9.82 -19.42 56.00
CA LYS A 561 -10.58 -20.32 55.14
C LYS A 561 -10.54 -19.86 53.70
N LEU A 562 -10.12 -20.74 52.77
CA LEU A 562 -10.20 -20.48 51.37
C LEU A 562 -11.65 -20.45 50.89
N LEU A 563 -12.07 -19.40 50.21
CA LEU A 563 -13.40 -19.28 49.62
C LEU A 563 -13.46 -19.88 48.23
N GLY A 564 -12.41 -19.70 47.44
CA GLY A 564 -12.35 -20.24 46.10
C GLY A 564 -11.36 -19.52 45.21
N ILE A 565 -11.48 -19.78 43.92
CA ILE A 565 -10.63 -19.24 42.84
C ILE A 565 -11.51 -18.54 41.83
N ILE A 566 -11.14 -17.34 41.42
CA ILE A 566 -11.68 -16.64 40.26
C ILE A 566 -10.57 -16.60 39.21
N ALA A 567 -10.78 -17.21 38.05
CA ALA A 567 -9.85 -17.18 36.94
C ALA A 567 -10.16 -16.01 36.02
N VAL A 568 -9.13 -15.27 35.72
CA VAL A 568 -9.20 -14.11 34.79
C VAL A 568 -8.28 -14.36 33.64
N ALA A 569 -8.75 -14.12 32.44
CA ALA A 569 -7.95 -14.24 31.22
C ALA A 569 -8.25 -13.11 30.22
N ASP A 570 -7.26 -12.76 29.46
CA ASP A 570 -7.44 -11.94 28.26
C ASP A 570 -7.87 -12.86 27.11
N THR A 571 -9.11 -12.70 26.68
CA THR A 571 -9.76 -13.60 25.75
C THR A 571 -9.26 -13.38 24.31
N ILE A 572 -9.06 -14.47 23.55
CA ILE A 572 -8.69 -14.40 22.13
C ILE A 572 -9.86 -13.79 21.35
N LYS A 573 -9.57 -12.82 20.48
CA LYS A 573 -10.58 -12.25 19.58
C LYS A 573 -11.18 -13.36 18.70
N LYS A 574 -12.47 -13.27 18.43
CA LYS A 574 -13.21 -14.29 17.66
C LYS A 574 -12.65 -14.53 16.26
N ASP A 575 -12.09 -13.51 15.66
CA ASP A 575 -11.52 -13.55 14.28
C ASP A 575 -10.04 -13.96 14.24
N SER A 576 -9.30 -13.89 15.36
CA SER A 576 -7.85 -14.17 15.39
C SER A 576 -7.46 -15.56 14.88
N PRO A 577 -8.11 -16.68 15.28
CA PRO A 577 -7.73 -17.99 14.76
C PRO A 577 -8.00 -18.15 13.26
N GLN A 578 -9.03 -17.47 12.73
CA GLN A 578 -9.29 -17.46 11.30
C GLN A 578 -8.24 -16.64 10.56
N ALA A 579 -7.94 -15.42 11.02
CA ALA A 579 -6.95 -14.55 10.43
C ALA A 579 -5.56 -15.20 10.35
N ILE A 580 -5.15 -15.89 11.42
CA ILE A 580 -3.88 -16.64 11.47
C ILE A 580 -3.86 -17.76 10.43
N ARG A 581 -4.94 -18.55 10.32
CA ARG A 581 -5.05 -19.58 9.27
C ARG A 581 -5.01 -18.99 7.87
N GLU A 582 -5.63 -17.82 7.65
CA GLU A 582 -5.58 -17.13 6.34
C GLU A 582 -4.15 -16.70 5.99
N LEU A 583 -3.39 -16.16 6.94
CA LEU A 583 -1.97 -15.83 6.75
C LEU A 583 -1.14 -17.07 6.40
N GLN A 584 -1.34 -18.17 7.13
CA GLN A 584 -0.66 -19.44 6.86
C GLN A 584 -1.04 -20.02 5.48
N ASN A 585 -2.30 -19.90 5.05
CA ASN A 585 -2.75 -20.30 3.72
C ASN A 585 -2.07 -19.46 2.60
N MET A 586 -1.73 -18.19 2.88
CA MET A 586 -0.95 -17.35 1.97
C MET A 586 0.54 -17.73 1.93
N GLY A 587 0.99 -18.69 2.73
CA GLY A 587 2.39 -19.12 2.86
C GLY A 587 3.23 -18.26 3.79
N ILE A 588 2.60 -17.48 4.66
CA ILE A 588 3.25 -16.56 5.60
C ILE A 588 3.38 -17.27 6.96
N ARG A 589 4.57 -17.23 7.53
CA ARG A 589 4.84 -17.73 8.89
C ARG A 589 4.28 -16.76 9.92
N VAL A 590 3.55 -17.26 10.91
CA VAL A 590 2.95 -16.45 11.97
C VAL A 590 3.63 -16.72 13.30
N VAL A 591 4.21 -15.68 13.90
CA VAL A 591 4.96 -15.74 15.16
C VAL A 591 4.25 -14.86 16.20
N MET A 592 3.98 -15.37 17.37
CA MET A 592 3.48 -14.58 18.50
C MET A 592 4.64 -14.14 19.40
N ILE A 593 4.71 -12.86 19.74
CA ILE A 593 5.70 -12.29 20.67
C ILE A 593 4.94 -11.76 21.88
N THR A 594 5.37 -12.13 23.11
CA THR A 594 4.71 -11.68 24.34
C THR A 594 5.67 -11.60 25.52
N GLY A 595 5.37 -10.71 26.47
CA GLY A 595 6.05 -10.63 27.75
C GLY A 595 5.59 -11.67 28.78
N ASP A 596 4.54 -12.44 28.47
CA ASP A 596 4.00 -13.46 29.36
C ASP A 596 5.00 -14.59 29.59
N ASN A 597 4.77 -15.34 30.68
CA ASN A 597 5.51 -16.57 30.95
C ASN A 597 5.28 -17.61 29.82
N GLU A 598 6.24 -18.52 29.66
CA GLU A 598 6.28 -19.49 28.57
C GLU A 598 5.05 -20.42 28.54
N ARG A 599 4.51 -20.81 29.72
CA ARG A 599 3.36 -21.72 29.85
C ARG A 599 2.09 -21.06 29.29
N SER A 600 1.77 -19.86 29.77
CA SER A 600 0.60 -19.09 29.33
C SER A 600 0.69 -18.71 27.84
N ALA A 601 1.88 -18.28 27.40
CA ALA A 601 2.12 -17.92 26.02
C ALA A 601 1.91 -19.12 25.08
N LYS A 602 2.43 -20.30 25.41
CA LYS A 602 2.24 -21.52 24.60
C LYS A 602 0.77 -21.96 24.54
N ALA A 603 0.02 -21.83 25.64
CA ALA A 603 -1.40 -22.15 25.68
C ALA A 603 -2.19 -21.27 24.70
N ILE A 604 -2.00 -19.94 24.78
CA ILE A 604 -2.66 -18.97 23.90
C ILE A 604 -2.22 -19.16 22.44
N GLY A 605 -0.93 -19.36 22.21
CA GLY A 605 -0.40 -19.61 20.87
C GLY A 605 -0.99 -20.88 20.21
N LYS A 606 -1.19 -21.94 21.00
CA LYS A 606 -1.85 -23.16 20.52
C LYS A 606 -3.34 -22.94 20.19
N LEU A 607 -4.06 -22.19 21.03
CA LEU A 607 -5.46 -21.84 20.80
C LEU A 607 -5.62 -20.93 19.57
N ALA A 608 -4.73 -19.95 19.42
CA ALA A 608 -4.72 -19.04 18.28
C ALA A 608 -4.24 -19.72 16.98
N GLY A 609 -3.42 -20.78 17.09
CA GLY A 609 -2.92 -21.57 15.97
C GLY A 609 -1.66 -20.99 15.30
N VAL A 610 -0.84 -20.18 16.02
CA VAL A 610 0.42 -19.63 15.49
C VAL A 610 1.47 -20.71 15.24
N ASP A 611 2.44 -20.42 14.36
CA ASP A 611 3.52 -21.35 14.03
C ASP A 611 4.61 -21.40 15.10
N GLU A 612 4.86 -20.27 15.77
CA GLU A 612 5.90 -20.11 16.78
C GLU A 612 5.47 -19.12 17.87
N VAL A 613 5.95 -19.33 19.08
CA VAL A 613 5.73 -18.47 20.25
C VAL A 613 7.06 -18.07 20.85
N ILE A 614 7.29 -16.76 21.00
CA ILE A 614 8.45 -16.17 21.68
C ILE A 614 7.90 -15.50 22.95
N ALA A 615 8.18 -16.11 24.08
CA ALA A 615 7.64 -15.73 25.38
C ALA A 615 8.69 -15.03 26.27
N GLY A 616 8.26 -14.32 27.30
CA GLY A 616 9.14 -13.67 28.28
C GLY A 616 9.92 -12.47 27.73
N VAL A 617 9.45 -11.86 26.67
CA VAL A 617 10.13 -10.75 25.98
C VAL A 617 9.68 -9.42 26.60
N LEU A 618 10.58 -8.74 27.29
CA LEU A 618 10.33 -7.39 27.79
C LEU A 618 10.11 -6.40 26.63
N PRO A 619 9.44 -5.26 26.84
CA PRO A 619 9.15 -4.29 25.77
C PRO A 619 10.39 -3.92 24.93
N GLU A 620 11.53 -3.64 25.57
CA GLU A 620 12.82 -3.34 24.90
C GLU A 620 13.40 -4.55 24.14
N GLY A 621 13.02 -5.76 24.50
CA GLY A 621 13.46 -7.00 23.85
C GLY A 621 12.70 -7.29 22.56
N LYS A 622 11.47 -6.77 22.38
CA LYS A 622 10.66 -7.02 21.19
C LYS A 622 11.36 -6.55 19.92
N GLU A 623 12.00 -5.38 19.95
CA GLU A 623 12.78 -4.85 18.83
C GLU A 623 13.91 -5.80 18.41
N LYS A 624 14.63 -6.38 19.40
CA LYS A 624 15.74 -7.33 19.14
C LYS A 624 15.23 -8.62 18.49
N GLU A 625 14.07 -9.12 18.93
CA GLU A 625 13.46 -10.31 18.33
C GLU A 625 12.98 -10.03 16.88
N ILE A 626 12.43 -8.86 16.60
CA ILE A 626 12.12 -8.44 15.24
C ILE A 626 13.39 -8.37 14.39
N ALA A 627 14.47 -7.79 14.91
CA ALA A 627 15.77 -7.76 14.20
C ALA A 627 16.27 -9.19 13.87
N ARG A 628 16.17 -10.14 14.81
CA ARG A 628 16.51 -11.54 14.61
C ARG A 628 15.65 -12.22 13.56
N LEU A 629 14.34 -11.95 13.55
CA LEU A 629 13.43 -12.50 12.54
C LEU A 629 13.73 -11.93 11.14
N LYS A 630 14.15 -10.68 11.04
CA LYS A 630 14.56 -10.05 9.75
C LYS A 630 15.77 -10.70 9.11
N GLU A 631 16.68 -11.31 9.88
CA GLU A 631 17.79 -12.10 9.32
C GLU A 631 17.31 -13.34 8.56
N GLN A 632 16.10 -13.83 8.87
CA GLN A 632 15.48 -15.00 8.24
C GLN A 632 14.58 -14.65 7.05
N GLY A 633 14.22 -13.39 6.88
CA GLY A 633 13.33 -12.91 5.84
C GLY A 633 12.62 -11.61 6.19
N SER A 634 11.77 -11.12 5.30
CA SER A 634 11.02 -9.88 5.52
C SER A 634 9.88 -10.07 6.53
N VAL A 635 9.73 -9.13 7.46
CA VAL A 635 8.86 -9.22 8.65
C VAL A 635 7.86 -8.08 8.71
N ILE A 636 6.59 -8.45 8.93
CA ILE A 636 5.55 -7.54 9.43
C ILE A 636 5.52 -7.66 10.96
N MET A 637 5.49 -6.54 11.69
CA MET A 637 5.11 -6.49 13.10
C MET A 637 3.71 -5.90 13.23
N VAL A 638 2.85 -6.54 14.02
CA VAL A 638 1.50 -6.05 14.34
C VAL A 638 1.40 -5.84 15.84
N GLY A 639 1.00 -4.65 16.27
CA GLY A 639 0.83 -4.27 17.67
C GLY A 639 -0.21 -3.16 17.85
N ASP A 640 -0.61 -2.87 19.07
CA ASP A 640 -1.63 -1.88 19.42
C ASP A 640 -1.15 -0.76 20.33
N GLY A 641 0.00 -0.93 20.99
CA GLY A 641 0.44 -0.09 22.10
C GLY A 641 1.74 0.67 21.90
N ILE A 642 1.99 1.60 22.86
CA ILE A 642 3.24 2.37 22.95
C ILE A 642 4.46 1.43 23.07
N ASN A 643 4.28 0.31 23.76
CA ASN A 643 5.34 -0.66 23.99
C ASN A 643 5.83 -1.36 22.71
N ASP A 644 5.03 -1.33 21.64
CA ASP A 644 5.35 -1.96 20.38
C ASP A 644 5.99 -1.00 19.39
N ALA A 645 5.96 0.31 19.63
CA ALA A 645 6.45 1.32 18.69
C ALA A 645 7.91 1.08 18.23
N PRO A 646 8.87 0.71 19.09
CA PRO A 646 10.22 0.36 18.63
C PRO A 646 10.25 -0.88 17.71
N ALA A 647 9.43 -1.89 18.01
CA ALA A 647 9.33 -3.11 17.21
C ALA A 647 8.63 -2.85 15.88
N LEU A 648 7.57 -2.01 15.86
CA LEU A 648 6.86 -1.57 14.65
C LEU A 648 7.82 -0.85 13.70
N THR A 649 8.60 0.11 14.22
CA THR A 649 9.60 0.85 13.43
C THR A 649 10.74 -0.05 12.94
N ARG A 650 11.13 -1.06 13.71
CA ARG A 650 12.22 -1.98 13.35
C ARG A 650 11.84 -2.96 12.26
N ALA A 651 10.59 -3.35 12.16
CA ALA A 651 10.07 -4.27 11.14
C ALA A 651 10.28 -3.72 9.71
N ASP A 652 10.08 -4.55 8.70
CA ASP A 652 10.03 -4.07 7.31
C ASP A 652 8.72 -3.35 7.03
N ILE A 653 7.64 -3.79 7.71
CA ILE A 653 6.34 -3.14 7.75
C ILE A 653 5.79 -3.20 9.17
N GLY A 654 5.51 -2.06 9.77
CA GLY A 654 4.77 -1.95 11.03
C GLY A 654 3.28 -1.78 10.77
N ILE A 655 2.44 -2.52 11.48
CA ILE A 655 0.98 -2.42 11.43
C ILE A 655 0.44 -2.09 12.82
N ALA A 656 -0.19 -0.94 12.98
CA ALA A 656 -0.95 -0.60 14.19
C ALA A 656 -2.40 -1.07 14.03
N ILE A 657 -2.94 -1.75 15.07
CA ILE A 657 -4.30 -2.29 15.07
C ILE A 657 -5.20 -1.52 16.02
N GLY A 658 -6.44 -1.22 15.59
CA GLY A 658 -7.44 -0.49 16.38
C GLY A 658 -7.15 1.01 16.48
N THR A 659 -7.87 1.68 17.37
CA THR A 659 -7.61 3.08 17.76
C THR A 659 -6.40 3.16 18.71
N GLY A 660 -5.29 2.54 18.33
CA GLY A 660 -4.06 2.49 19.11
C GLY A 660 -3.60 3.89 19.52
N THR A 661 -2.64 3.95 20.44
CA THR A 661 -2.08 5.22 20.88
C THR A 661 -1.48 5.99 19.70
N ASP A 662 -1.54 7.32 19.75
CA ASP A 662 -0.97 8.17 18.69
C ASP A 662 0.49 7.77 18.36
N VAL A 663 1.25 7.36 19.38
CA VAL A 663 2.65 6.89 19.23
C VAL A 663 2.74 5.60 18.39
N ALA A 664 1.85 4.63 18.57
CA ALA A 664 1.83 3.41 17.77
C ALA A 664 1.38 3.71 16.34
N ILE A 665 0.38 4.60 16.19
CA ILE A 665 -0.05 5.07 14.88
C ILE A 665 1.11 5.75 14.16
N ASP A 666 1.87 6.62 14.81
CA ASP A 666 3.00 7.32 14.19
C ASP A 666 4.15 6.39 13.78
N ALA A 667 4.42 5.36 14.58
CA ALA A 667 5.48 4.38 14.34
C ALA A 667 5.15 3.36 13.22
N ALA A 668 3.86 3.15 12.91
CA ALA A 668 3.42 2.13 11.96
C ALA A 668 3.42 2.64 10.52
N ASP A 669 3.60 1.74 9.56
CA ASP A 669 3.45 1.96 8.11
C ASP A 669 2.01 1.80 7.64
N ILE A 670 1.24 0.97 8.34
CA ILE A 670 -0.17 0.68 8.06
C ILE A 670 -0.96 0.83 9.36
N VAL A 671 -2.11 1.49 9.27
CA VAL A 671 -3.03 1.66 10.39
C VAL A 671 -4.34 0.94 10.05
N LEU A 672 -4.75 0.03 10.91
CA LEU A 672 -6.02 -0.68 10.83
C LEU A 672 -7.00 -0.01 11.80
N MET A 673 -8.01 0.68 11.25
CA MET A 673 -8.99 1.43 12.07
C MET A 673 -9.91 0.53 12.89
N LYS A 674 -10.10 -0.71 12.46
CA LYS A 674 -10.88 -1.72 13.16
C LYS A 674 -9.98 -2.52 14.09
N ASN A 675 -10.52 -2.86 15.25
CA ASN A 675 -9.79 -3.71 16.19
C ASN A 675 -9.95 -5.22 15.83
N ARG A 676 -9.65 -5.60 14.56
CA ARG A 676 -9.79 -6.96 14.05
C ARG A 676 -8.50 -7.45 13.41
N LEU A 677 -8.07 -8.65 13.79
CA LEU A 677 -6.88 -9.25 13.22
C LEU A 677 -7.09 -9.67 11.74
N SER A 678 -8.33 -9.93 11.34
CA SER A 678 -8.72 -10.26 9.95
C SER A 678 -8.37 -9.17 8.93
N ASP A 679 -8.15 -7.93 9.37
CA ASP A 679 -7.74 -6.85 8.50
C ASP A 679 -6.26 -6.96 8.06
N VAL A 680 -5.42 -7.70 8.82
CA VAL A 680 -4.02 -7.97 8.42
C VAL A 680 -3.94 -8.81 7.15
N PRO A 681 -4.56 -10.01 7.04
CA PRO A 681 -4.59 -10.75 5.79
C PRO A 681 -5.30 -9.98 4.66
N ALA A 682 -6.33 -9.16 4.98
CA ALA A 682 -7.00 -8.32 4.00
C ALA A 682 -6.06 -7.24 3.42
N ALA A 683 -5.22 -6.60 4.24
CA ALA A 683 -4.20 -5.65 3.80
C ALA A 683 -3.17 -6.30 2.87
N ILE A 684 -2.71 -7.50 3.20
CA ILE A 684 -1.77 -8.26 2.37
C ILE A 684 -2.40 -8.66 1.02
N ARG A 685 -3.68 -9.07 1.01
CA ARG A 685 -4.41 -9.37 -0.24
C ARG A 685 -4.55 -8.12 -1.11
N LEU A 686 -4.94 -7.00 -0.52
CA LEU A 686 -5.07 -5.73 -1.24
C LEU A 686 -3.74 -5.34 -1.88
N SER A 687 -2.64 -5.41 -1.12
CA SER A 687 -1.28 -5.17 -1.60
C SER A 687 -0.92 -6.09 -2.78
N LYS A 688 -1.11 -7.41 -2.65
CA LYS A 688 -0.85 -8.40 -3.72
C LYS A 688 -1.67 -8.10 -4.99
N ARG A 689 -2.94 -7.75 -4.85
CA ARG A 689 -3.82 -7.42 -5.98
C ARG A 689 -3.41 -6.12 -6.67
N THR A 690 -3.06 -5.11 -5.88
CA THR A 690 -2.57 -3.84 -6.41
C THR A 690 -1.26 -4.04 -7.18
N LEU A 691 -0.32 -4.80 -6.61
CA LEU A 691 0.95 -5.09 -7.28
C LEU A 691 0.76 -5.91 -8.56
N THR A 692 -0.12 -6.91 -8.55
CA THR A 692 -0.48 -7.68 -9.76
C THR A 692 -1.06 -6.77 -10.84
N ASN A 693 -1.96 -5.86 -10.47
CA ASN A 693 -2.55 -4.90 -11.39
C ASN A 693 -1.49 -3.95 -11.99
N ILE A 694 -0.51 -3.51 -11.17
CA ILE A 694 0.63 -2.72 -11.65
C ILE A 694 1.44 -3.51 -12.69
N HIS A 695 1.75 -4.78 -12.42
CA HIS A 695 2.49 -5.63 -13.36
C HIS A 695 1.72 -5.85 -14.66
N GLU A 696 0.40 -6.09 -14.60
CA GLU A 696 -0.47 -6.19 -15.78
C GLU A 696 -0.41 -4.89 -16.61
N ASN A 697 -0.54 -3.75 -15.96
CA ASN A 697 -0.49 -2.45 -16.60
C ASN A 697 0.86 -2.19 -17.28
N LEU A 698 1.96 -2.47 -16.59
CA LEU A 698 3.31 -2.33 -17.11
C LEU A 698 3.55 -3.29 -18.29
N PHE A 699 3.13 -4.55 -18.17
CA PHE A 699 3.24 -5.53 -19.25
C PHE A 699 2.55 -5.03 -20.52
N TRP A 700 1.29 -4.63 -20.44
CA TRP A 700 0.54 -4.13 -21.60
C TRP A 700 1.12 -2.83 -22.16
N ALA A 701 1.61 -1.93 -21.29
CA ALA A 701 2.24 -0.68 -21.70
C ALA A 701 3.54 -0.89 -22.51
N PHE A 702 4.27 -1.98 -22.28
CA PHE A 702 5.45 -2.33 -23.07
C PHE A 702 5.11 -3.20 -24.28
N PHE A 703 4.23 -4.17 -24.11
CA PHE A 703 3.93 -5.19 -25.11
C PHE A 703 3.45 -4.60 -26.43
N TYR A 704 2.52 -3.63 -26.39
CA TYR A 704 2.03 -3.01 -27.61
C TYR A 704 3.13 -2.20 -28.34
N ASN A 705 4.07 -1.59 -27.62
CA ASN A 705 5.21 -0.88 -28.19
C ASN A 705 6.20 -1.84 -28.86
N CYS A 706 6.45 -3.01 -28.24
CA CYS A 706 7.33 -4.02 -28.84
C CYS A 706 6.84 -4.54 -30.18
N ILE A 707 5.52 -4.62 -30.38
CA ILE A 707 4.91 -5.01 -31.66
C ILE A 707 4.75 -3.79 -32.58
N GLY A 708 4.31 -2.68 -32.03
CA GLY A 708 3.95 -1.47 -32.78
C GLY A 708 5.13 -0.77 -33.41
N ILE A 709 6.28 -0.67 -32.73
CA ILE A 709 7.47 0.01 -33.25
C ILE A 709 8.02 -0.67 -34.48
N PRO A 710 8.27 -2.00 -34.53
CA PRO A 710 8.69 -2.68 -35.77
C PRO A 710 7.68 -2.56 -36.91
N LEU A 711 6.38 -2.62 -36.57
CA LEU A 711 5.31 -2.45 -37.59
C LEU A 711 5.33 -1.03 -38.19
N ALA A 712 5.45 0.00 -37.31
CA ALA A 712 5.53 1.40 -37.70
C ALA A 712 6.80 1.70 -38.52
N ALA A 713 7.92 1.10 -38.13
CA ALA A 713 9.19 1.18 -38.89
C ALA A 713 9.12 0.51 -40.29
N GLY A 714 8.08 -0.30 -40.54
CA GLY A 714 7.88 -0.97 -41.79
C GLY A 714 8.64 -2.29 -41.95
N ALA A 715 9.05 -2.95 -40.83
CA ALA A 715 9.77 -4.22 -40.89
C ALA A 715 9.00 -5.33 -41.64
N TRP A 716 7.69 -5.26 -41.67
CA TRP A 716 6.80 -6.23 -42.35
C TRP A 716 6.43 -5.86 -43.78
N ILE A 717 6.83 -4.68 -44.29
CA ILE A 717 6.55 -4.23 -45.63
C ILE A 717 7.17 -5.18 -46.67
N PRO A 718 8.45 -5.61 -46.55
CA PRO A 718 9.07 -6.50 -47.56
C PRO A 718 8.39 -7.88 -47.63
N VAL A 719 7.77 -8.36 -46.56
CA VAL A 719 7.19 -9.71 -46.44
C VAL A 719 5.69 -9.71 -46.79
N PHE A 720 4.93 -8.76 -46.22
CA PHE A 720 3.46 -8.75 -46.29
C PHE A 720 2.87 -7.50 -46.96
N GLY A 721 3.71 -6.51 -47.29
CA GLY A 721 3.23 -5.23 -47.80
C GLY A 721 2.47 -4.36 -46.77
N TRP A 722 2.51 -4.73 -45.48
CA TRP A 722 1.74 -4.03 -44.45
C TRP A 722 2.37 -2.68 -44.10
N THR A 723 1.62 -1.62 -44.34
CA THR A 723 2.01 -0.26 -43.95
C THR A 723 1.13 0.22 -42.81
N LEU A 724 1.74 0.81 -41.78
CA LEU A 724 1.02 1.45 -40.70
C LEU A 724 0.91 2.96 -40.99
N ASN A 725 -0.32 3.44 -41.06
CA ASN A 725 -0.57 4.89 -41.10
C ASN A 725 -0.35 5.49 -39.68
N PRO A 726 0.33 6.65 -39.56
CA PRO A 726 0.56 7.33 -38.27
C PRO A 726 -0.70 7.55 -37.43
N MET A 727 -1.87 7.72 -38.05
CA MET A 727 -3.17 7.88 -37.40
C MET A 727 -3.53 6.67 -36.53
N PHE A 728 -3.34 5.45 -37.01
CA PHE A 728 -3.60 4.23 -36.23
C PHE A 728 -2.65 4.10 -35.03
N GLY A 729 -1.40 4.57 -35.21
CA GLY A 729 -0.44 4.67 -34.10
C GLY A 729 -0.96 5.57 -32.96
N ALA A 730 -1.47 6.75 -33.30
CA ALA A 730 -2.05 7.71 -32.36
C ALA A 730 -3.30 7.16 -31.65
N ALA A 731 -4.18 6.46 -32.40
CA ALA A 731 -5.36 5.81 -31.85
C ALA A 731 -4.99 4.69 -30.86
N ALA A 732 -4.05 3.81 -31.23
CA ALA A 732 -3.56 2.73 -30.37
C ALA A 732 -2.94 3.26 -29.07
N MET A 733 -2.16 4.34 -29.14
CA MET A 733 -1.58 5.01 -27.98
C MET A 733 -2.66 5.54 -27.03
N SER A 734 -3.69 6.21 -27.55
CA SER A 734 -4.79 6.76 -26.76
C SER A 734 -5.58 5.65 -26.07
N LEU A 735 -5.83 4.54 -26.77
CA LEU A 735 -6.52 3.37 -26.25
C LEU A 735 -5.71 2.67 -25.16
N SER A 736 -4.38 2.60 -25.32
CA SER A 736 -3.49 2.00 -24.30
C SER A 736 -3.62 2.71 -22.94
N SER A 737 -3.58 4.04 -22.91
CA SER A 737 -3.76 4.81 -21.67
C SER A 737 -5.12 4.57 -21.04
N PHE A 738 -6.18 4.52 -21.86
CA PHE A 738 -7.54 4.19 -21.38
C PHE A 738 -7.61 2.79 -20.78
N CYS A 739 -7.01 1.78 -21.41
CA CYS A 739 -6.99 0.41 -20.91
C CYS A 739 -6.29 0.30 -19.55
N VAL A 740 -5.12 0.95 -19.37
CA VAL A 740 -4.38 0.96 -18.12
C VAL A 740 -5.22 1.52 -16.97
N VAL A 741 -5.88 2.67 -17.17
CA VAL A 741 -6.72 3.27 -16.14
C VAL A 741 -7.95 2.41 -15.84
N THR A 742 -8.60 1.88 -16.89
CA THR A 742 -9.76 0.99 -16.71
C THR A 742 -9.37 -0.29 -15.95
N ASN A 743 -8.19 -0.86 -16.23
CA ASN A 743 -7.68 -1.99 -15.48
C ASN A 743 -7.42 -1.63 -14.01
N ALA A 744 -6.84 -0.47 -13.74
CA ALA A 744 -6.63 -0.01 -12.35
C ALA A 744 -7.96 0.19 -11.60
N LEU A 745 -8.99 0.73 -12.26
CA LEU A 745 -10.33 0.90 -11.66
C LEU A 745 -11.01 -0.44 -11.31
N ARG A 746 -10.59 -1.58 -11.91
CA ARG A 746 -11.06 -2.92 -11.51
C ARG A 746 -10.72 -3.26 -10.06
N LEU A 747 -9.72 -2.61 -9.46
CA LEU A 747 -9.40 -2.76 -8.04
C LEU A 747 -10.58 -2.39 -7.13
N ASN A 748 -11.45 -1.46 -7.55
CA ASN A 748 -12.68 -1.13 -6.80
C ASN A 748 -13.68 -2.28 -6.67
N LEU A 749 -13.57 -3.31 -7.52
CA LEU A 749 -14.46 -4.48 -7.53
C LEU A 749 -13.90 -5.64 -6.70
N ILE A 750 -12.73 -5.47 -6.08
CA ILE A 750 -12.08 -6.53 -5.33
C ILE A 750 -12.73 -6.68 -3.95
N LYS A 751 -13.07 -7.92 -3.60
CA LYS A 751 -13.46 -8.31 -2.25
C LYS A 751 -12.21 -8.74 -1.48
N ILE A 752 -11.69 -7.84 -0.62
CA ILE A 752 -10.41 -8.06 0.10
C ILE A 752 -10.50 -9.12 1.20
N TYR A 753 -11.71 -9.44 1.66
CA TYR A 753 -11.97 -10.50 2.64
C TYR A 753 -12.29 -11.87 2.00
N ASP A 754 -12.29 -11.96 0.65
CA ASP A 754 -12.54 -13.22 -0.06
C ASP A 754 -11.26 -14.06 -0.09
N THR A 755 -11.30 -15.22 0.57
CA THR A 755 -10.19 -16.18 0.69
C THR A 755 -10.11 -17.16 -0.50
N GLY A 756 -11.12 -17.20 -1.38
CA GLY A 756 -11.23 -18.20 -2.45
C GLY A 756 -10.09 -18.20 -3.48
N LYS A 757 -9.28 -17.14 -3.49
CA LYS A 757 -8.11 -16.99 -4.38
C LYS A 757 -6.77 -17.12 -3.65
N ASP A 758 -6.78 -17.37 -2.35
CA ASP A 758 -5.55 -17.66 -1.61
C ASP A 758 -5.08 -19.05 -2.02
N HIS A 759 -3.81 -19.17 -2.41
CA HIS A 759 -3.24 -20.48 -2.64
C HIS A 759 -3.18 -21.20 -1.29
N ILE A 760 -3.88 -22.32 -1.17
CA ILE A 760 -3.77 -23.17 0.01
C ILE A 760 -2.33 -23.70 0.04
N TYR A 761 -1.50 -23.08 0.86
CA TYR A 761 -0.16 -23.57 1.14
C TYR A 761 -0.33 -24.87 1.91
N LYS A 762 -0.32 -26.00 1.19
CA LYS A 762 -0.19 -27.29 1.86
C LYS A 762 1.13 -27.24 2.61
N LYS A 763 1.07 -27.03 3.93
CA LYS A 763 2.19 -27.23 4.84
C LYS A 763 2.77 -28.58 4.47
N LYS A 764 3.92 -28.63 3.82
CA LYS A 764 4.68 -29.86 3.67
C LYS A 764 4.93 -30.30 5.10
N SER A 765 4.04 -31.14 5.63
CA SER A 765 4.34 -31.93 6.81
C SER A 765 5.74 -32.45 6.59
N SER A 766 6.65 -32.16 7.50
CA SER A 766 7.98 -32.75 7.53
C SER A 766 7.86 -34.24 7.94
N LYS A 767 7.03 -34.93 7.19
CA LYS A 767 7.17 -36.39 6.99
C LYS A 767 8.08 -36.50 5.78
N ASN A 768 9.32 -36.90 6.04
CA ASN A 768 10.19 -37.51 5.06
C ASN A 768 9.36 -38.14 3.92
N LYS A 769 9.10 -37.42 2.85
CA LYS A 769 8.69 -38.00 1.59
C LYS A 769 9.91 -37.90 0.68
N ASN A 770 10.67 -38.98 0.68
CA ASN A 770 11.45 -39.36 -0.48
C ASN A 770 10.61 -39.07 -1.73
N LYS A 771 10.88 -37.93 -2.38
CA LYS A 771 10.47 -37.74 -3.75
C LYS A 771 11.47 -38.50 -4.60
N THR A 772 11.17 -39.72 -4.91
CA THR A 772 11.74 -40.44 -6.04
C THR A 772 11.45 -39.65 -7.31
N THR A 773 12.35 -38.75 -7.65
CA THR A 773 12.57 -38.39 -9.05
C THR A 773 13.29 -39.57 -9.69
N LYS A 774 12.69 -40.15 -10.71
CA LYS A 774 13.36 -41.13 -11.57
C LYS A 774 14.69 -40.55 -12.06
N GLY A 775 15.79 -41.22 -11.70
CA GLY A 775 17.09 -41.09 -12.32
C GLY A 775 18.09 -40.19 -11.59
N ASP A 776 18.48 -40.48 -10.36
CA ASP A 776 19.87 -40.41 -9.89
C ASP A 776 19.90 -41.08 -8.51
N LYS A 777 20.60 -42.20 -8.40
CA LYS A 777 20.92 -42.84 -7.13
C LYS A 777 21.98 -41.99 -6.43
N THR A 778 21.59 -41.05 -5.59
CA THR A 778 22.52 -40.46 -4.62
C THR A 778 22.72 -41.47 -3.50
N MET A 779 23.95 -42.04 -3.44
CA MET A 779 24.37 -42.88 -2.34
C MET A 779 24.98 -42.01 -1.24
N THR A 780 24.61 -42.26 0.03
CA THR A 780 25.23 -41.63 1.18
C THR A 780 26.07 -42.66 1.94
N LYS A 781 27.29 -42.28 2.33
CA LYS A 781 28.16 -43.07 3.19
C LYS A 781 28.43 -42.29 4.47
N THR A 782 28.46 -43.01 5.61
CA THR A 782 28.79 -42.42 6.92
C THR A 782 30.12 -42.94 7.38
N MET A 783 31.03 -42.03 7.75
CA MET A 783 32.38 -42.36 8.23
C MET A 783 32.49 -41.97 9.69
N ASN A 784 33.13 -42.81 10.51
CA ASN A 784 33.54 -42.49 11.88
C ASN A 784 35.01 -42.08 11.88
N ILE A 785 35.30 -40.88 12.44
CA ILE A 785 36.59 -40.23 12.38
C ILE A 785 37.05 -39.89 13.80
N GLU A 786 38.21 -40.38 14.17
CA GLU A 786 38.89 -40.07 15.44
C GLU A 786 39.94 -38.97 15.24
N GLY A 787 40.08 -38.07 16.25
CA GLY A 787 41.11 -37.03 16.28
C GLY A 787 40.60 -35.63 15.93
N MET A 788 39.33 -35.46 15.60
CA MET A 788 38.73 -34.12 15.43
C MET A 788 38.38 -33.49 16.78
N MET A 789 38.98 -32.35 17.11
CA MET A 789 38.79 -31.69 18.41
C MET A 789 38.07 -30.33 18.35
N CYS A 790 37.83 -29.76 17.17
CA CYS A 790 37.23 -28.43 17.02
C CYS A 790 36.65 -28.22 15.62
N GLY A 791 35.86 -27.15 15.43
CA GLY A 791 35.22 -26.78 14.15
C GLY A 791 36.23 -26.48 13.01
N HIS A 792 37.51 -26.25 13.35
CA HIS A 792 38.53 -26.12 12.30
C HIS A 792 38.89 -27.48 11.67
N CYS A 793 38.88 -28.52 12.51
CA CYS A 793 39.06 -29.90 12.08
C CYS A 793 37.92 -30.36 11.17
N GLU A 794 36.66 -29.99 11.50
CA GLU A 794 35.51 -30.25 10.64
C GLU A 794 35.69 -29.64 9.27
N THR A 795 36.10 -28.35 9.21
CA THR A 795 36.31 -27.64 7.95
C THR A 795 37.40 -28.26 7.09
N ALA A 796 38.47 -28.76 7.72
CA ALA A 796 39.58 -29.43 7.04
C ALA A 796 39.15 -30.77 6.43
N VAL A 797 38.46 -31.61 7.22
CA VAL A 797 37.92 -32.90 6.79
C VAL A 797 36.85 -32.73 5.71
N LYS A 798 35.93 -31.75 5.87
CA LYS A 798 34.90 -31.42 4.90
C LYS A 798 35.52 -31.08 3.53
N LYS A 799 36.49 -30.15 3.50
CA LYS A 799 37.19 -29.78 2.25
C LYS A 799 37.93 -30.96 1.61
N ALA A 800 38.49 -31.83 2.40
CA ALA A 800 39.21 -33.00 1.88
C ALA A 800 38.25 -33.99 1.23
N LEU A 801 37.10 -34.23 1.84
CA LEU A 801 36.05 -35.11 1.30
C LEU A 801 35.37 -34.53 0.06
N GLU A 802 35.04 -33.23 0.07
CA GLU A 802 34.41 -32.54 -1.06
C GLU A 802 35.38 -32.39 -2.27
N ALA A 803 36.68 -32.52 -2.09
CA ALA A 803 37.66 -32.54 -3.16
C ALA A 803 37.76 -33.91 -3.89
N VAL A 804 37.12 -34.96 -3.37
CA VAL A 804 37.08 -36.28 -4.00
C VAL A 804 36.06 -36.31 -5.13
N ASP A 805 36.49 -36.68 -6.33
CA ASP A 805 35.61 -36.75 -7.52
C ASP A 805 34.50 -37.78 -7.32
N GLY A 806 33.27 -37.30 -7.33
CA GLY A 806 32.06 -38.08 -7.04
C GLY A 806 31.38 -37.74 -5.71
N VAL A 807 32.01 -36.92 -4.87
CA VAL A 807 31.39 -36.37 -3.65
C VAL A 807 30.68 -35.08 -4.00
N THR A 808 29.40 -34.99 -3.69
CA THR A 808 28.56 -33.79 -3.90
C THR A 808 28.47 -32.90 -2.68
N GLU A 809 28.49 -33.50 -1.48
CA GLU A 809 28.42 -32.78 -0.21
C GLU A 809 29.00 -33.66 0.92
N ALA A 810 29.69 -33.06 1.88
CA ALA A 810 30.13 -33.73 3.12
C ALA A 810 29.66 -32.90 4.34
N VAL A 811 28.96 -33.54 5.26
CA VAL A 811 28.55 -32.99 6.56
C VAL A 811 29.39 -33.65 7.64
N VAL A 812 30.26 -32.86 8.30
CA VAL A 812 31.24 -33.36 9.29
C VAL A 812 30.89 -32.77 10.66
N SER A 813 30.92 -33.62 11.71
CA SER A 813 30.69 -33.20 13.10
C SER A 813 31.83 -33.72 13.99
N HIS A 814 32.54 -32.83 14.64
CA HIS A 814 33.59 -33.18 15.62
C HIS A 814 33.02 -33.65 16.94
N GLU A 815 31.81 -33.15 17.32
CA GLU A 815 31.13 -33.57 18.55
C GLU A 815 30.73 -35.06 18.50
N ASN A 816 30.27 -35.51 17.32
CA ASN A 816 29.83 -36.89 17.08
C ASN A 816 30.94 -37.78 16.50
N GLY A 817 32.08 -37.21 16.13
CA GLY A 817 33.19 -37.96 15.50
C GLY A 817 32.79 -38.56 14.14
N THR A 818 31.88 -37.92 13.39
CA THR A 818 31.31 -38.51 12.17
C THR A 818 31.38 -37.57 10.97
N ALA A 819 31.48 -38.16 9.78
CA ALA A 819 31.26 -37.46 8.49
C ALA A 819 30.25 -38.24 7.64
N VAL A 820 29.22 -37.53 7.15
CA VAL A 820 28.20 -38.06 6.19
C VAL A 820 28.51 -37.50 4.82
N VAL A 821 28.79 -38.36 3.87
CA VAL A 821 29.20 -38.01 2.51
C VAL A 821 28.12 -38.41 1.53
N THR A 822 27.66 -37.46 0.72
CA THR A 822 26.70 -37.66 -0.36
C THR A 822 27.43 -37.83 -1.68
N LEU A 823 27.18 -38.91 -2.40
CA LEU A 823 27.91 -39.30 -3.61
C LEU A 823 27.00 -39.21 -4.85
N SER A 824 27.51 -38.68 -5.93
CA SER A 824 26.88 -38.66 -7.26
C SER A 824 27.21 -39.90 -8.09
N LYS A 825 28.28 -40.59 -7.75
CA LYS A 825 28.70 -41.88 -8.33
C LYS A 825 29.30 -42.77 -7.24
N GLU A 826 29.43 -44.05 -7.47
CA GLU A 826 30.05 -44.95 -6.52
C GLU A 826 31.52 -44.61 -6.34
N VAL A 827 31.93 -44.28 -5.12
CA VAL A 827 33.32 -43.96 -4.74
C VAL A 827 33.79 -45.02 -3.76
N ASP A 828 35.00 -45.57 -4.01
CA ASP A 828 35.57 -46.60 -3.14
C ASP A 828 35.80 -46.05 -1.72
N ASN A 829 35.51 -46.89 -0.72
CA ASN A 829 35.73 -46.53 0.69
C ASN A 829 37.17 -46.18 1.03
N ASP A 830 38.12 -46.82 0.37
CA ASP A 830 39.56 -46.56 0.57
C ASP A 830 39.99 -45.20 0.07
N VAL A 831 39.34 -44.64 -0.97
CA VAL A 831 39.58 -43.30 -1.50
C VAL A 831 39.08 -42.24 -0.50
N LEU A 832 37.85 -42.41 0.05
CA LEU A 832 37.31 -41.53 1.06
C LEU A 832 38.11 -41.55 2.36
N LYS A 833 38.50 -42.75 2.76
CA LYS A 833 39.34 -42.98 3.95
C LYS A 833 40.70 -42.26 3.80
N LYS A 834 41.36 -42.44 2.66
CA LYS A 834 42.66 -41.82 2.38
C LYS A 834 42.57 -40.29 2.36
N ALA A 835 41.50 -39.71 1.82
CA ALA A 835 41.30 -38.27 1.78
C ALA A 835 41.23 -37.64 3.19
N VAL A 836 40.70 -38.39 4.17
CA VAL A 836 40.64 -37.95 5.58
C VAL A 836 41.97 -38.22 6.29
N GLU A 837 42.59 -39.38 6.04
CA GLU A 837 43.88 -39.76 6.65
C GLU A 837 45.06 -38.88 6.18
N ASP A 838 44.99 -38.39 4.93
CA ASP A 838 45.97 -37.40 4.41
C ASP A 838 45.87 -36.02 5.13
N LYS A 839 44.92 -35.85 6.04
CA LYS A 839 44.79 -34.66 6.92
C LYS A 839 45.10 -35.00 8.37
N ASP A 840 45.79 -36.10 8.65
CA ASP A 840 46.18 -36.57 9.98
C ASP A 840 45.01 -36.96 10.91
N TYR A 841 43.84 -37.34 10.35
CA TYR A 841 42.73 -37.89 11.10
C TYR A 841 42.55 -39.38 10.82
N LYS A 842 42.13 -40.16 11.84
CA LYS A 842 41.98 -41.61 11.70
C LYS A 842 40.55 -42.01 11.43
N VAL A 843 40.28 -42.72 10.34
CA VAL A 843 38.96 -43.25 10.02
C VAL A 843 38.82 -44.66 10.58
N THR A 844 37.84 -44.87 11.46
CA THR A 844 37.63 -46.15 12.16
C THR A 844 36.60 -47.05 11.47
N ALA A 845 35.61 -46.44 10.81
CA ALA A 845 34.61 -47.20 10.06
C ALA A 845 34.02 -46.37 8.92
N VAL A 846 33.66 -46.97 7.80
CA VAL A 846 32.84 -46.40 6.71
C VAL A 846 31.65 -47.33 6.49
N LYS A 847 30.44 -46.78 6.64
CA LYS A 847 29.16 -47.51 6.52
C LYS A 847 28.36 -46.99 5.34
#